data_3a9f392be62bb8988fb12f16de5d88ec
#
_entry.id   3a9f392be62bb8988fb12f16de5d88ec
#
_cell.length_a   1.000
_cell.length_b   1.000
_cell.length_c   1.000
_cell.angle_alpha   90.00
_cell.angle_beta   90.00
_cell.angle_gamma   90.00
#
_symmetry.space_group_name_H-M   'P 1'
#
loop_
_entity.id
_entity.type
_entity.pdbx_description
1 polymer ?
#
loop_
_entity_poly.entity_id
_entity_poly.type
_entity_poly.pdbx_seq_one_letter_code
_entity_poly.pdbx_strand_id
1 'polypeptide(L)'
;MIVAMPASNIISLETRILDLPAKGIRALGALTARKLALGLAESAKGKDVNTVTVEDLLLNLPMRYEDRSSFARIADLEDGKGASLELFVRGAKPRYIGRQRFIFTVSASDRNNTGPQVLIEWFVSGQRAKQIIEYYSKKFVRGTRFIAFGKWQRDKLGIFGLKVNKPDEIEVLPDDDADSDPLLTAIHVGRRVPVYRKINDVRVKQLREVIHEVFVSLLNSAIPETLPADLCQRQELINRADALRQIHFPPEAATLADYERARSPAHRRLIFEELFWLALALAVKRGHRVKETKGARIKIDEAIKHRIASVLPFKLTDAQRKVVKEIFRDLKSDAPMNRLLQGDVGSGKTIVALISMLAAMENGYQTALMAPTEILAEQHARNIKRILAKSPYRIELLIGSLKSNAKRQLHQSIEAGEVHACIGTHAVIQESVSFKNLGLAIIDEQHRFGVMQRASLRNRGLNPDVLVMTATPIPRSLAMTVYGDLDVSIIDEMPPGRTPIVTRVFADNADDRKAVKQLLTKELRAGRQVYVVYPLVEESEKLDLRDATRRYEYLRDQVFPKFSVGLLHGRMKPEEKEKVMHGFVSGKIQVLVSTTVIEVGVDVPNASVMVIEHAERFGLSQLHQLRGRVGRGAEQSYCVLLASDKQTEVARERLGIMEETNDGFKIAEKDLEIRGPGELMGTRQAGLPEFRIANLVRDLDLLQAARKEADFYVNQRSTSGEAADLIKRVQKDARLKLAAVG
;
A
#
# COMPACT_ATOMS: atom_id res chain seq x y z
N MET A 1 -45.31 -2.84 24.82
CA MET A 1 -45.21 -3.97 25.77
C MET A 1 -43.94 -4.71 25.44
N ILE A 2 -42.85 -4.48 26.16
CA ILE A 2 -41.57 -5.15 25.98
C ILE A 2 -41.73 -6.52 26.64
N VAL A 3 -41.93 -7.55 25.84
CA VAL A 3 -41.89 -8.95 26.32
C VAL A 3 -40.48 -9.21 26.81
N ALA A 4 -40.31 -9.42 28.12
CA ALA A 4 -39.04 -9.79 28.71
C ALA A 4 -38.57 -11.14 28.10
N MET A 5 -37.56 -11.13 27.28
CA MET A 5 -36.91 -12.35 26.78
C MET A 5 -36.29 -13.13 27.94
N PRO A 6 -36.39 -14.46 27.95
CA PRO A 6 -35.72 -15.27 28.97
C PRO A 6 -34.20 -15.04 28.91
N ALA A 7 -33.55 -14.98 30.07
CA ALA A 7 -32.13 -14.68 30.25
C ALA A 7 -31.16 -15.56 29.42
N SER A 8 -31.62 -16.73 28.93
CA SER A 8 -30.86 -17.67 28.10
C SER A 8 -30.64 -17.17 26.65
N ASN A 9 -31.39 -16.17 26.18
CA ASN A 9 -31.36 -15.70 24.77
C ASN A 9 -30.60 -14.39 24.55
N ILE A 10 -29.96 -13.86 25.57
CA ILE A 10 -29.18 -12.61 25.43
C ILE A 10 -27.96 -12.87 24.54
N ILE A 11 -27.85 -12.09 23.45
CA ILE A 11 -26.73 -12.06 22.52
C ILE A 11 -25.85 -10.86 22.87
N SER A 12 -24.54 -11.05 22.91
CA SER A 12 -23.52 -9.99 23.03
C SER A 12 -22.53 -10.06 21.87
N LEU A 13 -21.65 -9.06 21.74
CA LEU A 13 -20.58 -9.09 20.73
C LEU A 13 -19.62 -10.28 20.90
N GLU A 14 -19.45 -10.76 22.12
CA GLU A 14 -18.57 -11.90 22.45
C GLU A 14 -19.25 -13.25 22.23
N THR A 15 -20.56 -13.28 21.93
CA THR A 15 -21.28 -14.54 21.64
C THR A 15 -20.67 -15.22 20.43
N ARG A 16 -20.35 -16.51 20.54
CA ARG A 16 -19.76 -17.27 19.44
C ARG A 16 -20.80 -17.54 18.34
N ILE A 17 -20.36 -17.49 17.08
CA ILE A 17 -21.22 -17.76 15.94
C ILE A 17 -21.85 -19.15 16.02
N LEU A 18 -21.12 -20.11 16.55
CA LEU A 18 -21.61 -21.50 16.73
C LEU A 18 -22.76 -21.63 17.73
N ASP A 19 -22.90 -20.68 18.65
CA ASP A 19 -23.94 -20.69 19.68
C ASP A 19 -25.23 -19.95 19.24
N LEU A 20 -25.19 -19.19 18.15
CA LEU A 20 -26.33 -18.39 17.65
C LEU A 20 -27.59 -19.21 17.35
N PRO A 21 -27.52 -20.43 16.75
CA PRO A 21 -28.73 -21.26 16.55
C PRO A 21 -29.45 -21.58 17.87
N ALA A 22 -28.69 -21.91 18.92
CA ALA A 22 -29.25 -22.20 20.24
C ALA A 22 -29.81 -20.95 20.95
N LYS A 23 -29.39 -19.73 20.52
CA LYS A 23 -29.86 -18.44 21.06
C LYS A 23 -31.04 -17.87 20.27
N GLY A 24 -31.63 -18.63 19.36
CA GLY A 24 -32.86 -18.27 18.67
C GLY A 24 -32.72 -17.50 17.36
N ILE A 25 -31.50 -17.45 16.79
CA ILE A 25 -31.29 -16.90 15.43
C ILE A 25 -31.81 -17.94 14.41
N ARG A 26 -33.03 -17.72 13.89
CA ARG A 26 -33.75 -18.67 13.03
C ARG A 26 -33.12 -18.82 11.65
N ALA A 27 -32.59 -17.75 11.12
CA ALA A 27 -31.92 -17.72 9.80
C ALA A 27 -30.64 -18.58 9.78
N LEU A 28 -30.15 -19.07 10.94
CA LEU A 28 -28.86 -19.75 11.07
C LEU A 28 -29.00 -21.14 11.69
N GLY A 29 -29.05 -22.21 10.87
CA GLY A 29 -28.95 -23.57 11.36
C GLY A 29 -27.52 -23.97 11.74
N ALA A 30 -27.35 -25.02 12.59
CA ALA A 30 -26.04 -25.42 13.13
C ALA A 30 -24.97 -25.69 12.06
N LEU A 31 -25.34 -26.36 10.94
CA LEU A 31 -24.39 -26.59 9.83
C LEU A 31 -23.95 -25.29 9.15
N THR A 32 -24.89 -24.37 8.95
CA THR A 32 -24.59 -23.06 8.33
C THR A 32 -23.78 -22.18 9.29
N ALA A 33 -24.04 -22.24 10.59
CA ALA A 33 -23.23 -21.55 11.62
C ALA A 33 -21.76 -21.98 11.56
N ARG A 34 -21.51 -23.28 11.40
CA ARG A 34 -20.16 -23.80 11.25
C ARG A 34 -19.49 -23.35 9.95
N LYS A 35 -20.20 -23.32 8.82
CA LYS A 35 -19.69 -22.80 7.54
C LYS A 35 -19.38 -21.29 7.64
N LEU A 36 -20.25 -20.54 8.28
CA LEU A 36 -20.06 -19.11 8.51
C LEU A 36 -18.84 -18.84 9.40
N ALA A 37 -18.72 -19.57 10.52
CA ALA A 37 -17.59 -19.43 11.43
C ALA A 37 -16.27 -19.80 10.74
N LEU A 38 -16.23 -20.87 9.92
CA LEU A 38 -15.05 -21.23 9.13
C LEU A 38 -14.61 -20.09 8.18
N GLY A 39 -15.54 -19.57 7.39
CA GLY A 39 -15.17 -18.52 6.42
C GLY A 39 -14.81 -17.18 7.07
N LEU A 40 -15.41 -16.84 8.22
CA LEU A 40 -14.98 -15.68 9.02
C LEU A 40 -13.60 -15.89 9.65
N ALA A 41 -13.29 -17.10 10.12
CA ALA A 41 -11.97 -17.47 10.65
C ALA A 41 -10.87 -17.35 9.59
N GLU A 42 -11.14 -17.83 8.37
CA GLU A 42 -10.23 -17.68 7.22
C GLU A 42 -10.00 -16.22 6.88
N SER A 43 -11.06 -15.39 6.88
CA SER A 43 -10.97 -13.95 6.66
C SER A 43 -10.18 -13.23 7.76
N ALA A 44 -10.21 -13.74 8.98
CA ALA A 44 -9.46 -13.23 10.14
C ALA A 44 -8.04 -13.83 10.28
N LYS A 45 -7.52 -14.51 9.23
CA LYS A 45 -6.17 -15.09 9.14
C LYS A 45 -5.73 -15.92 10.34
N GLY A 46 -6.39 -17.04 10.54
CA GLY A 46 -5.95 -18.06 11.49
C GLY A 46 -6.57 -17.95 12.88
N LYS A 47 -7.68 -17.24 13.01
CA LYS A 47 -8.51 -17.32 14.21
C LYS A 47 -9.10 -18.72 14.32
N ASP A 48 -9.13 -19.31 15.52
CA ASP A 48 -9.78 -20.58 15.74
C ASP A 48 -11.29 -20.44 15.46
N VAL A 49 -11.85 -21.35 14.68
CA VAL A 49 -13.27 -21.39 14.30
C VAL A 49 -14.19 -21.33 15.54
N ASN A 50 -13.77 -21.93 16.63
CA ASN A 50 -14.51 -21.95 17.89
C ASN A 50 -14.50 -20.61 18.65
N THR A 51 -13.66 -19.67 18.24
CA THR A 51 -13.52 -18.36 18.89
C THR A 51 -14.10 -17.22 18.06
N VAL A 52 -14.70 -17.52 16.89
CA VAL A 52 -15.34 -16.50 16.04
C VAL A 52 -16.63 -16.01 16.68
N THR A 53 -16.77 -14.70 16.81
CA THR A 53 -17.83 -14.03 17.57
C THR A 53 -18.79 -13.22 16.70
N VAL A 54 -19.87 -12.74 17.29
CA VAL A 54 -20.80 -11.77 16.70
C VAL A 54 -20.07 -10.51 16.27
N GLU A 55 -19.07 -10.05 17.03
CA GLU A 55 -18.27 -8.89 16.63
C GLU A 55 -17.56 -9.13 15.28
N ASP A 56 -16.99 -10.32 15.06
CA ASP A 56 -16.36 -10.66 13.79
C ASP A 56 -17.36 -10.67 12.64
N LEU A 57 -18.61 -11.12 12.90
CA LEU A 57 -19.68 -11.06 11.91
C LEU A 57 -20.08 -9.63 11.55
N LEU A 58 -20.28 -8.77 12.55
CA LEU A 58 -20.68 -7.38 12.34
C LEU A 58 -19.54 -6.51 11.77
N LEU A 59 -18.31 -6.95 11.90
CA LEU A 59 -17.14 -6.34 11.25
C LEU A 59 -16.82 -6.95 9.88
N ASN A 60 -17.60 -7.93 9.41
CA ASN A 60 -17.59 -8.36 8.02
C ASN A 60 -18.45 -7.41 7.18
N LEU A 61 -17.85 -6.31 6.76
CA LEU A 61 -18.54 -5.18 6.14
C LEU A 61 -18.99 -5.47 4.70
N PRO A 62 -20.07 -4.82 4.22
CA PRO A 62 -20.50 -4.92 2.83
C PRO A 62 -19.42 -4.45 1.86
N MET A 63 -19.33 -5.15 0.73
CA MET A 63 -18.40 -4.80 -0.36
C MET A 63 -18.95 -3.66 -1.23
N ARG A 64 -20.28 -3.60 -1.41
CA ARG A 64 -20.99 -2.59 -2.17
C ARG A 64 -22.44 -2.51 -1.71
N TYR A 65 -23.16 -1.52 -2.20
CA TYR A 65 -24.58 -1.35 -1.94
C TYR A 65 -25.36 -1.32 -3.25
N GLU A 66 -26.56 -1.86 -3.24
CA GLU A 66 -27.52 -1.81 -4.35
C GLU A 66 -28.69 -0.95 -3.92
N ASP A 67 -29.03 0.05 -4.75
CA ASP A 67 -30.25 0.84 -4.51
C ASP A 67 -31.46 0.06 -5.03
N ARG A 68 -32.25 -0.44 -4.09
CA ARG A 68 -33.52 -1.11 -4.35
C ARG A 68 -34.69 -0.31 -3.77
N SER A 69 -34.47 0.99 -3.43
CA SER A 69 -35.50 1.88 -2.91
C SER A 69 -36.44 2.39 -4.00
N SER A 70 -35.91 2.48 -5.23
CA SER A 70 -36.70 2.86 -6.41
C SER A 70 -36.48 1.85 -7.52
N PHE A 71 -37.56 1.30 -8.04
CA PHE A 71 -37.48 0.41 -9.22
C PHE A 71 -37.68 1.26 -10.47
N ALA A 72 -36.74 1.13 -11.41
CA ALA A 72 -36.85 1.68 -12.73
C ALA A 72 -37.96 0.93 -13.51
N ARG A 73 -38.61 1.60 -14.45
CA ARG A 73 -39.44 0.92 -15.45
C ARG A 73 -38.58 0.48 -16.63
N ILE A 74 -39.03 -0.57 -17.31
CA ILE A 74 -38.33 -1.05 -18.51
C ILE A 74 -38.23 0.09 -19.56
N ALA A 75 -39.23 0.94 -19.64
CA ALA A 75 -39.26 2.09 -20.56
C ALA A 75 -38.14 3.13 -20.27
N ASP A 76 -37.70 3.24 -19.02
CA ASP A 76 -36.75 4.25 -18.54
C ASP A 76 -35.31 3.70 -18.54
N LEU A 77 -35.09 2.46 -18.98
CA LEU A 77 -33.77 1.84 -19.03
C LEU A 77 -32.88 2.51 -20.08
N GLU A 78 -31.65 2.78 -19.71
CA GLU A 78 -30.61 3.25 -20.60
C GLU A 78 -29.59 2.13 -20.87
N ASP A 79 -29.16 2.02 -22.13
CA ASP A 79 -28.18 0.99 -22.54
C ASP A 79 -26.86 1.15 -21.80
N GLY A 80 -26.40 0.05 -21.22
CA GLY A 80 -25.16 0.01 -20.45
C GLY A 80 -25.23 0.59 -19.03
N LYS A 81 -26.37 1.16 -18.56
CA LYS A 81 -26.55 1.62 -17.18
C LYS A 81 -27.09 0.52 -16.27
N GLY A 82 -26.72 0.62 -14.97
CA GLY A 82 -27.26 -0.25 -13.92
C GLY A 82 -28.63 0.21 -13.45
N ALA A 83 -29.57 -0.74 -13.26
CA ALA A 83 -30.90 -0.45 -12.70
C ALA A 83 -31.45 -1.66 -11.95
N SER A 84 -32.29 -1.40 -10.95
CA SER A 84 -33.14 -2.40 -10.28
C SER A 84 -34.52 -2.43 -10.93
N LEU A 85 -34.96 -3.62 -11.31
CA LEU A 85 -36.31 -3.83 -11.86
C LEU A 85 -37.10 -4.81 -11.00
N GLU A 86 -38.34 -4.48 -10.75
CA GLU A 86 -39.34 -5.43 -10.27
C GLU A 86 -40.05 -6.03 -11.47
N LEU A 87 -40.01 -7.34 -11.60
CA LEU A 87 -40.39 -8.04 -12.82
C LEU A 87 -41.32 -9.21 -12.53
N PHE A 88 -42.20 -9.49 -13.50
CA PHE A 88 -43.09 -10.64 -13.51
C PHE A 88 -42.70 -11.61 -14.62
N VAL A 89 -42.54 -12.91 -14.29
CA VAL A 89 -42.19 -13.94 -15.24
C VAL A 89 -43.33 -14.12 -16.27
N ARG A 90 -43.00 -13.95 -17.54
CA ARG A 90 -43.85 -14.32 -18.68
C ARG A 90 -43.62 -15.75 -19.12
N GLY A 91 -42.39 -16.20 -19.06
CA GLY A 91 -41.98 -17.55 -19.38
C GLY A 91 -40.53 -17.82 -19.07
N ALA A 92 -40.17 -19.04 -18.82
CA ALA A 92 -38.82 -19.46 -18.61
C ALA A 92 -38.50 -20.68 -19.44
N LYS A 93 -37.36 -20.70 -20.14
CA LYS A 93 -36.95 -21.78 -21.03
C LYS A 93 -35.47 -22.10 -20.89
N PRO A 94 -35.12 -23.39 -20.64
CA PRO A 94 -33.74 -23.83 -20.78
C PRO A 94 -33.39 -24.09 -22.25
N ARG A 95 -32.19 -23.68 -22.69
CA ARG A 95 -31.62 -23.97 -23.99
C ARG A 95 -30.36 -24.81 -23.82
N TYR A 96 -30.33 -26.01 -24.34
CA TYR A 96 -29.17 -26.91 -24.34
C TYR A 96 -28.14 -26.42 -25.35
N ILE A 97 -26.87 -26.31 -24.93
CA ILE A 97 -25.74 -25.84 -25.77
C ILE A 97 -24.60 -26.86 -25.87
N GLY A 98 -24.82 -28.11 -25.46
CA GLY A 98 -23.86 -29.21 -25.53
C GLY A 98 -23.04 -29.44 -24.26
N ARG A 99 -22.46 -30.63 -24.11
CA ARG A 99 -21.58 -31.06 -23.00
C ARG A 99 -22.12 -30.69 -21.59
N GLN A 100 -23.41 -31.03 -21.32
CA GLN A 100 -24.09 -30.71 -20.05
C GLN A 100 -24.11 -29.24 -19.69
N ARG A 101 -24.19 -28.37 -20.70
CA ARG A 101 -24.31 -26.91 -20.55
C ARG A 101 -25.67 -26.45 -21.06
N PHE A 102 -26.26 -25.52 -20.30
CA PHE A 102 -27.53 -24.89 -20.62
C PHE A 102 -27.45 -23.40 -20.47
N ILE A 103 -28.21 -22.68 -21.27
CA ILE A 103 -28.57 -21.27 -20.98
C ILE A 103 -30.01 -21.32 -20.49
N PHE A 104 -30.24 -20.78 -19.30
CA PHE A 104 -31.59 -20.61 -18.77
C PHE A 104 -31.99 -19.14 -19.03
N THR A 105 -33.08 -18.98 -19.77
CA THR A 105 -33.59 -17.65 -20.17
C THR A 105 -34.94 -17.44 -19.51
N VAL A 106 -35.09 -16.32 -18.77
CA VAL A 106 -36.35 -15.85 -18.21
C VAL A 106 -36.80 -14.63 -19.02
N SER A 107 -37.98 -14.70 -19.58
CA SER A 107 -38.67 -13.57 -20.22
C SER A 107 -39.59 -12.94 -19.19
N ALA A 108 -39.46 -11.63 -18.95
CA ALA A 108 -40.20 -10.94 -17.90
C ALA A 108 -40.66 -9.54 -18.33
N SER A 109 -41.60 -8.96 -17.59
CA SER A 109 -42.14 -7.59 -17.79
C SER A 109 -42.32 -6.90 -16.44
N ASP A 110 -42.32 -5.57 -16.44
CA ASP A 110 -42.53 -4.73 -15.25
C ASP A 110 -44.01 -4.56 -14.85
N ARG A 111 -44.96 -5.05 -15.66
CA ARG A 111 -46.37 -5.08 -15.38
C ARG A 111 -46.96 -6.44 -15.73
N ASN A 112 -47.97 -6.84 -14.99
CA ASN A 112 -48.66 -8.13 -15.18
C ASN A 112 -49.07 -8.33 -16.67
N ASN A 113 -48.19 -8.95 -17.45
CA ASN A 113 -48.35 -9.41 -18.84
C ASN A 113 -48.57 -8.36 -19.95
N THR A 114 -48.51 -7.05 -19.71
CA THR A 114 -48.87 -6.02 -20.72
C THR A 114 -47.78 -5.01 -21.08
N GLY A 115 -46.68 -4.99 -20.37
CA GLY A 115 -45.58 -4.02 -20.58
C GLY A 115 -44.48 -4.49 -21.55
N PRO A 116 -43.45 -3.66 -21.77
CA PRO A 116 -42.24 -4.04 -22.49
C PRO A 116 -41.61 -5.30 -21.88
N GLN A 117 -40.81 -6.02 -22.70
CA GLN A 117 -40.22 -7.27 -22.31
C GLN A 117 -38.71 -7.12 -22.11
N VAL A 118 -38.18 -7.79 -21.08
CA VAL A 118 -36.75 -7.96 -20.87
C VAL A 118 -36.39 -9.44 -20.82
N LEU A 119 -35.13 -9.76 -21.17
CA LEU A 119 -34.59 -11.11 -21.12
C LEU A 119 -33.50 -11.18 -20.07
N ILE A 120 -33.56 -12.22 -19.23
CA ILE A 120 -32.55 -12.47 -18.21
C ILE A 120 -31.96 -13.85 -18.46
N GLU A 121 -30.63 -13.92 -18.63
CA GLU A 121 -29.97 -15.14 -19.01
C GLU A 121 -28.80 -15.47 -18.08
N TRP A 122 -28.64 -16.76 -17.77
CA TRP A 122 -27.46 -17.30 -17.07
C TRP A 122 -27.08 -18.68 -17.55
N PHE A 123 -25.79 -19.01 -17.37
CA PHE A 123 -25.27 -20.31 -17.72
C PHE A 123 -25.42 -21.32 -16.58
N VAL A 124 -25.83 -22.55 -16.91
CA VAL A 124 -25.85 -23.68 -15.99
C VAL A 124 -25.02 -24.80 -16.59
N SER A 125 -24.04 -25.31 -15.84
CA SER A 125 -23.13 -26.37 -16.32
C SER A 125 -22.74 -27.35 -15.21
N GLY A 126 -22.24 -28.51 -15.59
CA GLY A 126 -21.74 -29.55 -14.67
C GLY A 126 -22.67 -30.73 -14.50
N GLN A 127 -22.22 -31.72 -13.70
CA GLN A 127 -22.92 -33.00 -13.54
C GLN A 127 -24.37 -32.87 -13.02
N ARG A 128 -24.67 -31.84 -12.23
CA ARG A 128 -25.98 -31.53 -11.66
C ARG A 128 -26.80 -30.54 -12.47
N ALA A 129 -26.36 -30.17 -13.69
CA ALA A 129 -27.01 -29.13 -14.48
C ALA A 129 -28.51 -29.40 -14.73
N LYS A 130 -28.91 -30.64 -15.01
CA LYS A 130 -30.32 -31.01 -15.18
C LYS A 130 -31.17 -30.75 -13.94
N GLN A 131 -30.68 -31.13 -12.76
CA GLN A 131 -31.38 -30.90 -11.49
C GLN A 131 -31.50 -29.37 -11.19
N ILE A 132 -30.47 -28.63 -11.48
CA ILE A 132 -30.47 -27.16 -11.32
C ILE A 132 -31.49 -26.53 -12.27
N ILE A 133 -31.56 -26.96 -13.52
CA ILE A 133 -32.54 -26.48 -14.49
C ILE A 133 -33.97 -26.81 -14.02
N GLU A 134 -34.22 -28.01 -13.52
CA GLU A 134 -35.52 -28.37 -12.98
C GLU A 134 -35.90 -27.51 -11.77
N TYR A 135 -34.97 -27.22 -10.88
CA TYR A 135 -35.16 -26.31 -9.77
C TYR A 135 -35.55 -24.90 -10.25
N TYR A 136 -34.83 -24.33 -11.26
CA TYR A 136 -35.17 -23.02 -11.79
C TYR A 136 -36.49 -23.00 -12.55
N SER A 137 -36.81 -24.06 -13.28
CA SER A 137 -38.09 -24.17 -13.97
C SER A 137 -39.27 -24.17 -13.00
N LYS A 138 -39.12 -24.79 -11.81
CA LYS A 138 -40.12 -24.73 -10.74
C LYS A 138 -40.16 -23.38 -10.03
N LYS A 139 -39.04 -22.67 -9.97
CA LYS A 139 -38.91 -21.38 -9.29
C LYS A 139 -39.41 -20.19 -10.13
N PHE A 140 -39.20 -20.21 -11.46
CA PHE A 140 -39.61 -19.15 -12.38
C PHE A 140 -40.81 -19.56 -13.21
N VAL A 141 -41.93 -19.80 -12.56
CA VAL A 141 -43.21 -20.08 -13.23
C VAL A 141 -43.86 -18.76 -13.69
N ARG A 142 -44.76 -18.85 -14.65
CA ARG A 142 -45.46 -17.66 -15.16
C ARG A 142 -46.22 -16.95 -14.02
N GLY A 143 -46.06 -15.64 -13.92
CA GLY A 143 -46.65 -14.81 -12.87
C GLY A 143 -45.74 -14.58 -11.66
N THR A 144 -44.68 -15.42 -11.48
CA THR A 144 -43.74 -15.21 -10.36
C THR A 144 -43.15 -13.80 -10.37
N ARG A 145 -43.25 -13.11 -9.25
CA ARG A 145 -42.70 -11.77 -9.02
C ARG A 145 -41.24 -11.88 -8.52
N PHE A 146 -40.34 -11.12 -9.11
CA PHE A 146 -38.94 -11.14 -8.70
C PHE A 146 -38.25 -9.81 -8.97
N ILE A 147 -37.14 -9.57 -8.27
CA ILE A 147 -36.29 -8.41 -8.46
C ILE A 147 -34.99 -8.85 -9.13
N ALA A 148 -34.59 -8.10 -10.17
CA ALA A 148 -33.30 -8.25 -10.83
C ALA A 148 -32.58 -6.90 -10.82
N PHE A 149 -31.31 -6.91 -10.40
CA PHE A 149 -30.41 -5.77 -10.45
C PHE A 149 -29.24 -6.08 -11.38
N GLY A 150 -28.85 -5.11 -12.21
CA GLY A 150 -27.66 -5.27 -13.02
C GLY A 150 -27.56 -4.23 -14.14
N LYS A 151 -26.53 -4.43 -14.96
CA LYS A 151 -26.26 -3.61 -16.13
C LYS A 151 -27.10 -4.11 -17.30
N TRP A 152 -28.07 -3.32 -17.74
CA TRP A 152 -28.97 -3.69 -18.83
C TRP A 152 -28.36 -3.32 -20.17
N GLN A 153 -28.48 -4.20 -21.16
CA GLN A 153 -27.96 -4.00 -22.51
C GLN A 153 -29.02 -4.38 -23.55
N ARG A 154 -29.14 -3.58 -24.59
CA ARG A 154 -30.00 -3.91 -25.72
C ARG A 154 -29.35 -4.98 -26.61
N ASP A 155 -30.13 -5.95 -27.03
CA ASP A 155 -29.73 -6.90 -28.06
C ASP A 155 -29.93 -6.31 -29.47
N LYS A 156 -29.63 -7.08 -30.52
CA LYS A 156 -29.79 -6.69 -31.92
C LYS A 156 -31.28 -6.46 -32.32
N LEU A 157 -32.22 -6.97 -31.54
CA LEU A 157 -33.66 -6.82 -31.75
C LEU A 157 -34.25 -5.68 -30.90
N GLY A 158 -33.42 -4.94 -30.18
CA GLY A 158 -33.82 -3.83 -29.34
C GLY A 158 -34.42 -4.23 -27.99
N ILE A 159 -34.38 -5.51 -27.62
CA ILE A 159 -34.86 -6.00 -26.33
C ILE A 159 -33.78 -5.85 -25.29
N PHE A 160 -34.12 -5.32 -24.12
CA PHE A 160 -33.19 -5.25 -23.01
C PHE A 160 -32.94 -6.64 -22.40
N GLY A 161 -31.69 -6.96 -22.21
CA GLY A 161 -31.23 -8.19 -21.61
C GLY A 161 -30.27 -7.98 -20.44
N LEU A 162 -30.33 -8.86 -19.45
CA LEU A 162 -29.40 -8.93 -18.33
C LEU A 162 -28.70 -10.28 -18.32
N LYS A 163 -27.38 -10.29 -18.48
CA LYS A 163 -26.57 -11.52 -18.29
C LYS A 163 -26.19 -11.64 -16.82
N VAL A 164 -26.69 -12.65 -16.16
CA VAL A 164 -26.47 -12.91 -14.74
C VAL A 164 -25.44 -14.03 -14.58
N ASN A 165 -24.34 -13.75 -13.92
CA ASN A 165 -23.31 -14.77 -13.66
C ASN A 165 -23.71 -15.74 -12.54
N LYS A 166 -24.51 -15.27 -11.58
CA LYS A 166 -25.00 -16.06 -10.43
C LYS A 166 -26.49 -15.82 -10.23
N PRO A 167 -27.34 -16.80 -10.50
CA PRO A 167 -28.81 -16.65 -10.35
C PRO A 167 -29.26 -16.41 -8.91
N ASP A 168 -28.40 -16.57 -7.92
CA ASP A 168 -28.67 -16.19 -6.52
C ASP A 168 -28.78 -14.66 -6.31
N GLU A 169 -28.38 -13.86 -7.30
CA GLU A 169 -28.55 -12.40 -7.32
C GLU A 169 -29.99 -11.99 -7.71
N ILE A 170 -30.79 -12.91 -8.28
CA ILE A 170 -32.20 -12.68 -8.60
C ILE A 170 -33.04 -13.06 -7.38
N GLU A 171 -33.79 -12.13 -6.87
CA GLU A 171 -34.62 -12.30 -5.68
C GLU A 171 -36.07 -12.54 -6.07
N VAL A 172 -36.55 -13.78 -5.91
CA VAL A 172 -37.96 -14.11 -6.10
C VAL A 172 -38.70 -13.66 -4.85
N LEU A 173 -39.71 -12.82 -5.06
CA LEU A 173 -40.60 -12.36 -3.99
C LEU A 173 -41.68 -13.43 -3.73
N PRO A 174 -42.09 -13.62 -2.47
CA PRO A 174 -43.25 -14.46 -2.18
C PRO A 174 -44.54 -13.83 -2.75
N ASP A 175 -45.53 -14.70 -3.07
CA ASP A 175 -46.85 -14.21 -3.43
C ASP A 175 -47.50 -13.47 -2.24
N ASP A 176 -48.31 -12.43 -2.50
CA ASP A 176 -48.91 -11.56 -1.48
C ASP A 176 -49.79 -12.34 -0.46
N ASP A 177 -50.17 -13.59 -0.75
CA ASP A 177 -50.93 -14.49 0.11
C ASP A 177 -50.10 -15.49 0.94
N ALA A 178 -48.74 -15.49 0.79
CA ALA A 178 -47.91 -16.43 1.55
C ALA A 178 -47.60 -15.81 2.94
N ASP A 179 -47.60 -16.66 3.98
CA ASP A 179 -47.16 -16.41 5.37
C ASP A 179 -45.68 -15.96 5.47
N SER A 180 -45.30 -14.96 4.66
CA SER A 180 -43.95 -14.38 4.69
C SER A 180 -43.92 -13.27 5.72
N ASP A 181 -43.00 -13.33 6.66
CA ASP A 181 -42.76 -12.28 7.64
C ASP A 181 -42.52 -10.94 6.91
N PRO A 182 -43.44 -9.93 7.03
CA PRO A 182 -43.29 -8.63 6.36
C PRO A 182 -41.97 -7.95 6.68
N LEU A 183 -41.40 -8.20 7.89
CA LEU A 183 -40.11 -7.66 8.34
C LEU A 183 -38.94 -8.24 7.53
N LEU A 184 -38.97 -9.54 7.18
CA LEU A 184 -37.92 -10.17 6.38
C LEU A 184 -37.95 -9.68 4.93
N THR A 185 -39.14 -9.43 4.38
CA THR A 185 -39.29 -8.84 3.04
C THR A 185 -38.71 -7.42 2.99
N ALA A 186 -38.95 -6.63 4.03
CA ALA A 186 -38.44 -5.26 4.14
C ALA A 186 -36.90 -5.15 4.19
N ILE A 187 -36.18 -6.22 4.53
CA ILE A 187 -34.70 -6.24 4.55
C ILE A 187 -34.13 -6.31 3.13
N HIS A 188 -34.87 -6.83 2.18
CA HIS A 188 -34.39 -7.14 0.84
C HIS A 188 -34.91 -6.19 -0.23
N VAL A 189 -35.99 -5.45 0.07
CA VAL A 189 -36.75 -4.64 -0.89
C VAL A 189 -37.07 -3.25 -0.30
N GLY A 190 -37.24 -2.25 -1.16
CA GLY A 190 -37.65 -0.91 -0.74
C GLY A 190 -36.59 -0.09 -0.03
N ARG A 191 -35.34 -0.51 -0.07
CA ARG A 191 -34.22 0.17 0.60
C ARG A 191 -32.88 -0.06 -0.12
N ARG A 192 -31.82 0.60 0.36
CA ARG A 192 -30.45 0.28 -0.04
C ARG A 192 -30.01 -1.01 0.64
N VAL A 193 -29.59 -1.97 -0.18
CA VAL A 193 -29.30 -3.34 0.25
C VAL A 193 -27.81 -3.59 0.22
N PRO A 194 -27.19 -4.04 1.34
CA PRO A 194 -25.78 -4.39 1.38
C PRO A 194 -25.51 -5.69 0.62
N VAL A 195 -24.42 -5.70 -0.14
CA VAL A 195 -23.89 -6.88 -0.84
C VAL A 195 -22.56 -7.27 -0.21
N TYR A 196 -22.50 -8.50 0.32
CA TYR A 196 -21.32 -9.04 0.99
C TYR A 196 -20.50 -9.93 0.05
N ARG A 197 -19.23 -10.09 0.35
CA ARG A 197 -18.45 -11.18 -0.22
C ARG A 197 -19.05 -12.52 0.19
N LYS A 198 -19.05 -13.49 -0.73
CA LYS A 198 -19.52 -14.84 -0.42
C LYS A 198 -18.60 -15.46 0.63
N ILE A 199 -19.17 -15.91 1.73
CA ILE A 199 -18.48 -16.63 2.80
C ILE A 199 -18.78 -18.12 2.62
N ASN A 200 -17.82 -18.89 2.13
CA ASN A 200 -18.00 -20.30 1.78
C ASN A 200 -19.29 -20.51 0.95
N ASP A 201 -20.16 -21.43 1.37
CA ASP A 201 -21.44 -21.68 0.72
C ASP A 201 -22.63 -20.98 1.36
N VAL A 202 -22.39 -19.97 2.22
CA VAL A 202 -23.46 -19.16 2.84
C VAL A 202 -24.00 -18.19 1.79
N ARG A 203 -25.31 -18.20 1.58
CA ARG A 203 -25.98 -17.31 0.64
C ARG A 203 -25.96 -15.86 1.18
N VAL A 204 -25.71 -14.90 0.32
CA VAL A 204 -25.69 -13.47 0.71
C VAL A 204 -27.03 -13.03 1.32
N LYS A 205 -28.16 -13.53 0.81
CA LYS A 205 -29.48 -13.29 1.40
C LYS A 205 -29.55 -13.78 2.85
N GLN A 206 -29.17 -15.02 3.09
CA GLN A 206 -29.14 -15.63 4.44
C GLN A 206 -28.20 -14.88 5.38
N LEU A 207 -27.04 -14.41 4.88
CA LEU A 207 -26.13 -13.60 5.68
C LEU A 207 -26.78 -12.27 6.14
N ARG A 208 -27.53 -11.60 5.25
CA ARG A 208 -28.30 -10.39 5.61
C ARG A 208 -29.37 -10.68 6.68
N GLU A 209 -30.09 -11.78 6.54
CA GLU A 209 -31.11 -12.22 7.50
C GLU A 209 -30.47 -12.48 8.89
N VAL A 210 -29.36 -13.23 8.92
CA VAL A 210 -28.62 -13.50 10.17
C VAL A 210 -28.14 -12.19 10.83
N ILE A 211 -27.54 -11.28 10.05
CA ILE A 211 -27.08 -9.98 10.59
C ILE A 211 -28.26 -9.17 11.13
N HIS A 212 -29.38 -9.17 10.44
CA HIS A 212 -30.59 -8.48 10.89
C HIS A 212 -31.11 -9.05 12.21
N GLU A 213 -31.32 -10.39 12.28
CA GLU A 213 -31.79 -11.05 13.50
C GLU A 213 -30.81 -10.82 14.68
N VAL A 214 -29.51 -10.82 14.42
CA VAL A 214 -28.49 -10.47 15.41
C VAL A 214 -28.71 -9.04 15.92
N PHE A 215 -28.90 -8.04 15.03
CA PHE A 215 -29.14 -6.67 15.48
C PHE A 215 -30.48 -6.48 16.22
N VAL A 216 -31.51 -7.25 15.88
CA VAL A 216 -32.80 -7.25 16.60
C VAL A 216 -32.60 -7.84 18.01
N SER A 217 -31.78 -8.86 18.12
CA SER A 217 -31.51 -9.56 19.40
C SER A 217 -30.48 -8.84 20.27
N LEU A 218 -29.62 -8.00 19.68
CA LEU A 218 -28.65 -7.19 20.39
C LEU A 218 -29.29 -5.94 20.97
N LEU A 219 -29.28 -5.81 22.29
CA LEU A 219 -29.60 -4.53 22.93
C LEU A 219 -28.55 -3.47 22.58
N ASN A 220 -28.96 -2.20 22.47
CA ASN A 220 -28.02 -1.11 22.17
C ASN A 220 -26.87 -1.02 23.19
N SER A 221 -27.15 -1.33 24.45
CA SER A 221 -26.16 -1.39 25.52
C SER A 221 -25.17 -2.54 25.42
N ALA A 222 -25.46 -3.55 24.56
CA ALA A 222 -24.56 -4.69 24.32
C ALA A 222 -23.46 -4.39 23.30
N ILE A 223 -23.48 -3.22 22.65
CA ILE A 223 -22.42 -2.73 21.76
C ILE A 223 -21.68 -1.61 22.48
N PRO A 224 -20.59 -1.90 23.20
CA PRO A 224 -19.89 -0.90 23.97
C PRO A 224 -19.24 0.17 23.06
N GLU A 225 -19.22 1.40 23.55
CA GLU A 225 -18.43 2.45 22.93
C GLU A 225 -16.94 2.18 23.17
N THR A 226 -16.15 2.38 22.14
CA THR A 226 -14.71 2.07 22.14
C THR A 226 -13.85 3.33 22.18
N LEU A 227 -14.41 4.47 21.82
CA LEU A 227 -13.76 5.76 21.84
C LEU A 227 -14.29 6.62 22.99
N PRO A 228 -13.48 7.52 23.58
CA PRO A 228 -13.92 8.49 24.55
C PRO A 228 -15.06 9.37 24.05
N ALA A 229 -15.98 9.71 24.94
CA ALA A 229 -17.16 10.53 24.58
C ALA A 229 -16.77 11.93 24.10
N ASP A 230 -15.80 12.56 24.76
CA ASP A 230 -15.27 13.88 24.41
C ASP A 230 -14.55 13.87 23.04
N LEU A 231 -13.85 12.77 22.71
CA LEU A 231 -13.26 12.58 21.39
C LEU A 231 -14.36 12.45 20.30
N CYS A 232 -15.40 11.65 20.56
CA CYS A 232 -16.51 11.50 19.62
C CYS A 232 -17.18 12.85 19.35
N GLN A 233 -17.36 13.69 20.37
CA GLN A 233 -17.94 15.02 20.26
C GLN A 233 -17.01 15.97 19.45
N ARG A 234 -15.69 16.01 19.77
CA ARG A 234 -14.73 16.87 19.02
C ARG A 234 -14.63 16.51 17.54
N GLN A 235 -14.78 15.24 17.20
CA GLN A 235 -14.66 14.73 15.84
C GLN A 235 -16.00 14.54 15.15
N GLU A 236 -17.11 14.94 15.79
CA GLU A 236 -18.48 14.82 15.26
C GLU A 236 -18.82 13.40 14.80
N LEU A 237 -18.46 12.39 15.61
CA LEU A 237 -18.67 10.99 15.31
C LEU A 237 -19.97 10.48 15.96
N ILE A 238 -20.75 9.72 15.18
CA ILE A 238 -21.89 8.98 15.71
C ILE A 238 -21.41 7.84 16.63
N ASN A 239 -22.28 7.32 17.50
CA ASN A 239 -21.93 6.22 18.35
C ASN A 239 -21.67 4.92 17.57
N ARG A 240 -20.93 3.98 18.18
CA ARG A 240 -20.50 2.74 17.52
C ARG A 240 -21.67 1.83 17.13
N ALA A 241 -22.70 1.75 17.96
CA ALA A 241 -23.86 0.93 17.70
C ALA A 241 -24.63 1.40 16.45
N ASP A 242 -24.85 2.73 16.33
CA ASP A 242 -25.49 3.31 15.16
C ASP A 242 -24.62 3.18 13.90
N ALA A 243 -23.30 3.34 14.04
CA ALA A 243 -22.40 3.16 12.90
C ALA A 243 -22.45 1.74 12.34
N LEU A 244 -22.38 0.71 13.20
CA LEU A 244 -22.49 -0.69 12.78
C LEU A 244 -23.86 -1.00 12.17
N ARG A 245 -24.94 -0.44 12.72
CA ARG A 245 -26.29 -0.62 12.12
C ARG A 245 -26.41 0.04 10.76
N GLN A 246 -25.98 1.29 10.64
CA GLN A 246 -26.11 2.04 9.39
C GLN A 246 -25.21 1.49 8.28
N ILE A 247 -24.07 0.89 8.61
CA ILE A 247 -23.21 0.27 7.60
C ILE A 247 -23.88 -0.98 6.99
N HIS A 248 -24.60 -1.76 7.79
CA HIS A 248 -25.31 -2.95 7.34
C HIS A 248 -26.71 -2.64 6.81
N PHE A 249 -27.37 -1.61 7.34
CA PHE A 249 -28.71 -1.19 6.98
C PHE A 249 -28.75 0.33 6.83
N PRO A 250 -28.34 0.87 5.65
CA PRO A 250 -28.33 2.30 5.40
C PRO A 250 -29.71 2.93 5.62
N PRO A 251 -29.80 4.10 6.29
CA PRO A 251 -31.06 4.81 6.48
C PRO A 251 -31.62 5.30 5.13
N GLU A 252 -32.94 5.53 5.05
CA GLU A 252 -33.59 5.97 3.82
C GLU A 252 -33.04 7.29 3.29
N ALA A 253 -32.69 8.21 4.18
CA ALA A 253 -32.14 9.52 3.82
C ALA A 253 -30.68 9.46 3.32
N ALA A 254 -29.99 8.30 3.43
CA ALA A 254 -28.59 8.17 3.00
C ALA A 254 -28.48 8.28 1.47
N THR A 255 -27.38 8.82 0.96
CA THR A 255 -27.09 8.79 -0.47
C THR A 255 -26.26 7.54 -0.83
N LEU A 256 -26.57 6.90 -1.96
CA LEU A 256 -25.79 5.74 -2.42
C LEU A 256 -24.32 6.12 -2.65
N ALA A 257 -24.08 7.30 -3.22
CA ALA A 257 -22.75 7.81 -3.51
C ALA A 257 -21.86 7.94 -2.26
N ASP A 258 -22.40 8.32 -1.11
CA ASP A 258 -21.64 8.40 0.14
C ASP A 258 -21.23 7.02 0.65
N TYR A 259 -22.07 6.02 0.44
CA TYR A 259 -21.79 4.64 0.80
C TYR A 259 -20.77 3.98 -0.15
N GLU A 260 -20.89 4.22 -1.45
CA GLU A 260 -19.93 3.72 -2.45
C GLU A 260 -18.53 4.33 -2.28
N ARG A 261 -18.49 5.61 -1.93
CA ARG A 261 -17.22 6.32 -1.65
C ARG A 261 -16.71 6.13 -0.23
N ALA A 262 -17.41 5.36 0.61
CA ALA A 262 -17.12 5.17 2.03
C ALA A 262 -17.01 6.52 2.81
N ARG A 263 -17.92 7.45 2.57
CA ARG A 263 -17.96 8.80 3.16
C ARG A 263 -19.17 9.03 4.08
N SER A 264 -20.06 8.05 4.26
CA SER A 264 -21.20 8.20 5.17
C SER A 264 -20.74 8.40 6.63
N PRO A 265 -21.59 8.96 7.53
CA PRO A 265 -21.27 9.08 8.96
C PRO A 265 -20.85 7.75 9.60
N ALA A 266 -21.46 6.64 9.18
CA ALA A 266 -21.10 5.30 9.64
C ALA A 266 -19.70 4.89 9.21
N HIS A 267 -19.33 5.14 7.94
CA HIS A 267 -17.99 4.91 7.44
C HIS A 267 -16.98 5.78 8.18
N ARG A 268 -17.24 7.08 8.31
CA ARG A 268 -16.37 8.02 9.03
C ARG A 268 -16.06 7.52 10.45
N ARG A 269 -17.11 7.08 11.18
CA ARG A 269 -16.96 6.56 12.56
C ARG A 269 -16.07 5.33 12.63
N LEU A 270 -16.33 4.32 11.80
CA LEU A 270 -15.58 3.06 11.85
C LEU A 270 -14.15 3.20 11.30
N ILE A 271 -13.94 4.01 10.27
CA ILE A 271 -12.63 4.33 9.73
C ILE A 271 -11.80 5.09 10.77
N PHE A 272 -12.38 6.12 11.41
CA PHE A 272 -11.69 6.88 12.44
C PHE A 272 -11.29 5.99 13.62
N GLU A 273 -12.18 5.11 14.09
CA GLU A 273 -11.88 4.16 15.15
C GLU A 273 -10.66 3.30 14.84
N GLU A 274 -10.62 2.72 13.64
CA GLU A 274 -9.52 1.85 13.21
C GLU A 274 -8.19 2.60 13.13
N LEU A 275 -8.21 3.81 12.58
CA LEU A 275 -7.06 4.69 12.47
C LEU A 275 -6.59 5.24 13.83
N PHE A 276 -7.53 5.57 14.73
CA PHE A 276 -7.20 6.06 16.08
C PHE A 276 -6.44 5.03 16.91
N TRP A 277 -6.90 3.78 16.92
CA TRP A 277 -6.22 2.71 17.66
C TRP A 277 -4.80 2.46 17.15
N LEU A 278 -4.61 2.48 15.82
CA LEU A 278 -3.28 2.39 15.23
C LEU A 278 -2.42 3.60 15.64
N ALA A 279 -2.94 4.82 15.48
CA ALA A 279 -2.22 6.04 15.80
C ALA A 279 -1.84 6.09 17.30
N LEU A 280 -2.73 5.65 18.19
CA LEU A 280 -2.48 5.58 19.63
C LEU A 280 -1.39 4.55 19.97
N ALA A 281 -1.40 3.37 19.31
CA ALA A 281 -0.35 2.37 19.50
C ALA A 281 1.04 2.93 19.12
N LEU A 282 1.13 3.62 17.99
CA LEU A 282 2.35 4.26 17.52
C LEU A 282 2.78 5.43 18.41
N ALA A 283 1.83 6.24 18.90
CA ALA A 283 2.11 7.34 19.81
C ALA A 283 2.60 6.86 21.18
N VAL A 284 2.03 5.79 21.73
CA VAL A 284 2.49 5.15 22.99
C VAL A 284 3.93 4.66 22.84
N LYS A 285 4.25 4.01 21.71
CA LYS A 285 5.62 3.55 21.41
C LYS A 285 6.60 4.71 21.36
N ARG A 286 6.23 5.81 20.67
CA ARG A 286 7.04 7.05 20.65
C ARG A 286 7.24 7.62 22.06
N GLY A 287 6.18 7.69 22.87
CA GLY A 287 6.24 8.19 24.25
C GLY A 287 7.13 7.35 25.17
N HIS A 288 7.26 6.04 24.95
CA HIS A 288 8.23 5.20 25.66
C HIS A 288 9.68 5.55 25.28
N ARG A 289 9.94 5.83 24.00
CA ARG A 289 11.27 6.21 23.51
C ARG A 289 11.75 7.54 24.08
N VAL A 290 10.87 8.53 24.22
CA VAL A 290 11.22 9.85 24.81
C VAL A 290 11.76 9.72 26.25
N LYS A 291 11.51 8.60 26.93
CA LYS A 291 12.05 8.29 28.27
C LYS A 291 13.42 7.60 28.23
N GLU A 292 13.90 7.19 27.04
CA GLU A 292 15.25 6.62 26.92
C GLU A 292 16.29 7.73 27.04
N THR A 293 17.29 7.52 27.88
CA THR A 293 18.38 8.48 28.05
C THR A 293 19.32 8.41 26.85
N LYS A 294 19.56 9.55 26.24
CA LYS A 294 20.51 9.71 25.14
C LYS A 294 21.94 9.74 25.64
N GLY A 295 22.84 8.98 25.05
CA GLY A 295 24.24 8.98 25.40
C GLY A 295 25.01 10.17 24.82
N ALA A 296 24.66 10.61 23.61
CA ALA A 296 25.35 11.68 22.90
C ALA A 296 24.63 13.03 23.08
N ARG A 297 25.19 13.95 23.82
CA ARG A 297 24.68 15.34 23.94
C ARG A 297 25.36 16.23 22.89
N ILE A 298 24.65 16.50 21.79
CA ILE A 298 25.16 17.31 20.71
C ILE A 298 24.74 18.76 20.91
N LYS A 299 25.71 19.63 21.11
CA LYS A 299 25.51 21.09 21.18
C LYS A 299 25.62 21.66 19.77
N ILE A 300 24.73 22.56 19.41
CA ILE A 300 24.74 23.22 18.11
C ILE A 300 24.55 24.74 18.35
N ASP A 301 25.66 25.44 18.46
CA ASP A 301 25.72 26.87 18.56
C ASP A 301 25.98 27.53 17.19
N GLU A 302 26.06 28.85 17.15
CA GLU A 302 26.31 29.58 15.91
C GLU A 302 27.72 29.34 15.35
N ALA A 303 28.72 29.09 16.23
CA ALA A 303 30.07 28.76 15.79
C ALA A 303 30.15 27.46 15.04
N ILE A 304 29.46 26.41 15.53
CA ILE A 304 29.34 25.10 14.85
C ILE A 304 28.58 25.26 13.52
N LYS A 305 27.49 26.01 13.51
CA LYS A 305 26.74 26.26 12.26
C LYS A 305 27.60 26.97 11.22
N HIS A 306 28.39 27.94 11.64
CA HIS A 306 29.30 28.66 10.76
C HIS A 306 30.39 27.74 10.20
N ARG A 307 31.02 26.91 11.05
CA ARG A 307 31.99 25.90 10.59
C ARG A 307 31.41 24.92 9.59
N ILE A 308 30.22 24.40 9.87
CA ILE A 308 29.53 23.51 8.93
C ILE A 308 29.24 24.22 7.59
N ALA A 309 28.74 25.46 7.65
CA ALA A 309 28.45 26.25 6.44
C ALA A 309 29.71 26.56 5.61
N SER A 310 30.87 26.80 6.25
CA SER A 310 32.13 27.10 5.56
C SER A 310 32.70 25.90 4.78
N VAL A 311 32.35 24.72 5.14
CA VAL A 311 32.81 23.46 4.45
C VAL A 311 31.98 23.17 3.20
N LEU A 312 30.74 23.64 3.14
CA LEU A 312 29.84 23.35 2.03
C LEU A 312 30.16 24.25 0.81
N PRO A 313 30.34 23.63 -0.40
CA PRO A 313 30.69 24.42 -1.61
C PRO A 313 29.48 25.08 -2.29
N PHE A 314 28.28 25.02 -1.70
CA PHE A 314 27.01 25.54 -2.24
C PHE A 314 26.04 25.93 -1.14
N LYS A 315 25.00 26.69 -1.51
CA LYS A 315 23.90 27.08 -0.62
C LYS A 315 22.82 25.97 -0.61
N LEU A 316 22.25 25.74 0.57
CA LEU A 316 21.12 24.80 0.72
C LEU A 316 19.83 25.40 0.16
N THR A 317 18.95 24.55 -0.35
CA THR A 317 17.57 24.91 -0.69
C THR A 317 16.75 25.22 0.56
N ASP A 318 15.57 25.83 0.40
CA ASP A 318 14.69 26.13 1.54
C ASP A 318 14.20 24.84 2.23
N ALA A 319 13.82 23.84 1.45
CA ALA A 319 13.44 22.52 1.97
C ALA A 319 14.58 21.85 2.74
N GLN A 320 15.81 21.87 2.21
CA GLN A 320 16.98 21.33 2.90
C GLN A 320 17.26 22.09 4.20
N ARG A 321 17.18 23.44 4.21
CA ARG A 321 17.35 24.26 5.43
C ARG A 321 16.32 23.93 6.49
N LYS A 322 15.05 23.75 6.10
CA LYS A 322 13.96 23.33 6.99
C LYS A 322 14.27 21.99 7.64
N VAL A 323 14.63 20.99 6.85
CA VAL A 323 14.95 19.65 7.33
C VAL A 323 16.17 19.64 8.25
N VAL A 324 17.22 20.37 7.91
CA VAL A 324 18.40 20.53 8.80
C VAL A 324 18.01 21.14 10.14
N LYS A 325 17.11 22.14 10.17
CA LYS A 325 16.60 22.70 11.43
C LYS A 325 15.84 21.66 12.26
N GLU A 326 15.04 20.81 11.64
CA GLU A 326 14.31 19.72 12.30
C GLU A 326 15.29 18.71 12.92
N ILE A 327 16.30 18.26 12.16
CA ILE A 327 17.34 17.34 12.63
C ILE A 327 18.15 17.97 13.76
N PHE A 328 18.55 19.23 13.66
CA PHE A 328 19.30 19.93 14.68
C PHE A 328 18.52 20.09 15.99
N ARG A 329 17.19 20.25 15.91
CA ARG A 329 16.33 20.25 17.08
C ARG A 329 16.36 18.90 17.79
N ASP A 330 16.28 17.82 17.05
CA ASP A 330 16.30 16.46 17.61
C ASP A 330 17.69 16.09 18.16
N LEU A 331 18.76 16.45 17.44
CA LEU A 331 20.14 16.23 17.92
C LEU A 331 20.43 16.94 19.24
N LYS A 332 19.78 18.10 19.52
CA LYS A 332 19.89 18.84 20.77
C LYS A 332 18.98 18.29 21.89
N SER A 333 17.99 17.47 21.56
CA SER A 333 17.05 16.94 22.55
C SER A 333 17.72 15.92 23.50
N ASP A 334 17.13 15.70 24.67
CA ASP A 334 17.61 14.69 25.62
C ASP A 334 17.21 13.26 25.21
N ALA A 335 16.27 13.11 24.26
CA ALA A 335 15.87 11.83 23.70
C ALA A 335 16.63 11.51 22.41
N PRO A 336 16.94 10.22 22.13
CA PRO A 336 17.61 9.84 20.89
C PRO A 336 16.73 10.12 19.67
N MET A 337 17.29 10.79 18.66
CA MET A 337 16.63 10.99 17.38
C MET A 337 16.37 9.66 16.68
N ASN A 338 15.21 9.52 16.08
CA ASN A 338 14.88 8.42 15.19
C ASN A 338 14.04 8.98 14.03
N ARG A 339 14.71 9.41 12.96
CA ARG A 339 14.11 10.22 11.91
C ARG A 339 14.27 9.60 10.53
N LEU A 340 13.19 9.62 9.75
CA LEU A 340 13.19 9.29 8.33
C LEU A 340 13.33 10.56 7.50
N LEU A 341 14.40 10.62 6.72
CA LEU A 341 14.64 11.65 5.71
C LEU A 341 14.19 11.13 4.35
N GLN A 342 13.13 11.70 3.86
CA GLN A 342 12.54 11.34 2.58
C GLN A 342 12.76 12.46 1.56
N GLY A 343 12.99 12.08 0.32
CA GLY A 343 13.13 13.04 -0.79
C GLY A 343 13.40 12.29 -2.09
N ASP A 344 13.09 12.92 -3.19
CA ASP A 344 13.28 12.32 -4.51
C ASP A 344 14.78 12.07 -4.81
N VAL A 345 15.04 11.28 -5.85
CA VAL A 345 16.41 11.01 -6.31
C VAL A 345 17.08 12.32 -6.71
N GLY A 346 18.21 12.63 -6.06
CA GLY A 346 18.95 13.87 -6.31
C GLY A 346 18.46 15.12 -5.56
N SER A 347 17.52 15.00 -4.61
CA SER A 347 17.06 16.11 -3.75
C SER A 347 18.13 16.59 -2.74
N GLY A 348 19.28 15.90 -2.64
CA GLY A 348 20.38 16.26 -1.75
C GLY A 348 20.34 15.65 -0.36
N LYS A 349 19.65 14.51 -0.16
CA LYS A 349 19.63 13.77 1.12
C LYS A 349 21.01 13.53 1.70
N THR A 350 21.97 13.13 0.87
CA THR A 350 23.37 12.89 1.28
C THR A 350 24.03 14.14 1.89
N ILE A 351 23.68 15.32 1.41
CA ILE A 351 24.20 16.58 1.96
C ILE A 351 23.62 16.87 3.34
N VAL A 352 22.33 16.65 3.52
CA VAL A 352 21.66 16.76 4.82
C VAL A 352 22.27 15.75 5.82
N ALA A 353 22.54 14.53 5.37
CA ALA A 353 23.24 13.52 6.15
C ALA A 353 24.64 13.99 6.56
N LEU A 354 25.45 14.53 5.62
CA LEU A 354 26.77 15.06 5.89
C LEU A 354 26.73 16.21 6.92
N ILE A 355 25.78 17.13 6.82
CA ILE A 355 25.59 18.22 7.80
C ILE A 355 25.30 17.64 9.20
N SER A 356 24.50 16.60 9.28
CA SER A 356 24.19 15.90 10.54
C SER A 356 25.42 15.20 11.11
N MET A 357 26.24 14.55 10.25
CA MET A 357 27.52 13.97 10.64
C MET A 357 28.48 15.04 11.17
N LEU A 358 28.62 16.15 10.47
CA LEU A 358 29.48 17.25 10.92
C LEU A 358 29.05 17.78 12.29
N ALA A 359 27.75 17.94 12.53
CA ALA A 359 27.24 18.37 13.83
C ALA A 359 27.65 17.40 14.97
N ALA A 360 27.65 16.10 14.73
CA ALA A 360 28.09 15.10 15.68
C ALA A 360 29.62 15.12 15.86
N MET A 361 30.39 15.19 14.76
CA MET A 361 31.85 15.19 14.78
C MET A 361 32.43 16.45 15.45
N GLU A 362 31.80 17.62 15.26
CA GLU A 362 32.15 18.86 15.96
C GLU A 362 32.01 18.79 17.49
N ASN A 363 31.20 17.84 17.97
CA ASN A 363 31.04 17.53 19.39
C ASN A 363 31.90 16.34 19.87
N GLY A 364 32.85 15.86 19.07
CA GLY A 364 33.74 14.76 19.40
C GLY A 364 33.13 13.38 19.33
N TYR A 365 31.95 13.22 18.69
CA TYR A 365 31.32 11.92 18.49
C TYR A 365 31.70 11.32 17.14
N GLN A 366 31.79 9.99 17.11
CA GLN A 366 31.93 9.23 15.87
C GLN A 366 30.59 9.11 15.16
N THR A 367 30.63 8.99 13.84
CA THR A 367 29.46 8.78 12.99
C THR A 367 29.60 7.55 12.11
N ALA A 368 28.49 6.87 11.84
CA ALA A 368 28.43 5.72 10.95
C ALA A 368 27.45 6.00 9.81
N LEU A 369 27.85 5.74 8.55
CA LEU A 369 26.94 5.79 7.40
C LEU A 369 26.94 4.43 6.73
N MET A 370 25.76 3.82 6.67
CA MET A 370 25.55 2.51 6.10
C MET A 370 24.84 2.63 4.74
N ALA A 371 25.42 1.99 3.73
CA ALA A 371 24.86 1.90 2.38
C ALA A 371 24.54 0.43 2.02
N PRO A 372 23.57 0.18 1.13
CA PRO A 372 23.12 -1.17 0.79
C PRO A 372 24.14 -1.98 -0.02
N THR A 373 25.08 -1.33 -0.71
CA THR A 373 26.09 -1.99 -1.54
C THR A 373 27.47 -1.35 -1.36
N GLU A 374 28.55 -2.09 -1.67
CA GLU A 374 29.91 -1.61 -1.60
C GLU A 374 30.15 -0.42 -2.52
N ILE A 375 29.64 -0.46 -3.74
CA ILE A 375 29.78 0.63 -4.73
C ILE A 375 29.15 1.94 -4.20
N LEU A 376 28.00 1.86 -3.55
CA LEU A 376 27.39 3.05 -2.92
C LEU A 376 28.18 3.55 -1.72
N ALA A 377 28.67 2.63 -0.88
CA ALA A 377 29.54 3.00 0.24
C ALA A 377 30.80 3.72 -0.23
N GLU A 378 31.46 3.21 -1.28
CA GLU A 378 32.61 3.85 -1.93
C GLU A 378 32.25 5.22 -2.51
N GLN A 379 31.12 5.35 -3.17
CA GLN A 379 30.66 6.61 -3.73
C GLN A 379 30.40 7.64 -2.63
N HIS A 380 29.72 7.25 -1.54
CA HIS A 380 29.52 8.14 -0.38
C HIS A 380 30.88 8.54 0.24
N ALA A 381 31.78 7.57 0.46
CA ALA A 381 33.09 7.84 1.02
C ALA A 381 33.90 8.79 0.14
N ARG A 382 33.92 8.60 -1.17
CA ARG A 382 34.63 9.45 -2.13
C ARG A 382 34.06 10.87 -2.13
N ASN A 383 32.73 11.01 -2.18
CA ASN A 383 32.07 12.31 -2.20
C ASN A 383 32.29 13.08 -0.89
N ILE A 384 32.16 12.41 0.26
CA ILE A 384 32.34 13.02 1.57
C ILE A 384 33.82 13.40 1.77
N LYS A 385 34.78 12.52 1.44
CA LYS A 385 36.23 12.83 1.49
C LYS A 385 36.58 14.03 0.61
N ARG A 386 35.96 14.17 -0.57
CA ARG A 386 36.18 15.32 -1.47
C ARG A 386 35.68 16.63 -0.86
N ILE A 387 34.48 16.63 -0.26
CA ILE A 387 33.93 17.83 0.38
C ILE A 387 34.74 18.19 1.62
N LEU A 388 35.17 17.20 2.40
CA LEU A 388 35.91 17.36 3.64
C LEU A 388 37.44 17.37 3.45
N ALA A 389 37.94 17.51 2.22
CA ALA A 389 39.38 17.41 1.93
C ALA A 389 40.25 18.43 2.70
N LYS A 390 39.66 19.55 3.12
CA LYS A 390 40.35 20.62 3.91
C LYS A 390 40.00 20.57 5.40
N SER A 391 39.28 19.57 5.84
CA SER A 391 38.86 19.40 7.25
C SER A 391 39.78 18.43 8.00
N PRO A 392 39.85 18.52 9.34
CA PRO A 392 40.67 17.60 10.15
C PRO A 392 40.06 16.20 10.31
N TYR A 393 38.89 15.94 9.72
CA TYR A 393 38.15 14.70 9.97
C TYR A 393 38.70 13.52 9.16
N ARG A 394 39.00 12.43 9.85
CA ARG A 394 39.39 11.16 9.23
C ARG A 394 38.15 10.34 8.89
N ILE A 395 37.91 10.11 7.60
CA ILE A 395 36.79 9.38 7.04
C ILE A 395 37.32 8.06 6.48
N GLU A 396 36.77 6.91 6.93
CA GLU A 396 37.24 5.61 6.50
C GLU A 396 36.10 4.77 5.88
N LEU A 397 36.47 3.87 4.97
CA LEU A 397 35.57 2.97 4.26
C LEU A 397 35.74 1.54 4.82
N LEU A 398 34.64 0.94 5.30
CA LEU A 398 34.59 -0.42 5.80
C LEU A 398 33.63 -1.27 4.95
N ILE A 399 34.19 -2.09 4.08
CA ILE A 399 33.46 -2.98 3.15
C ILE A 399 33.97 -4.42 3.30
N GLY A 400 33.17 -5.38 2.78
CA GLY A 400 33.48 -6.81 2.90
C GLY A 400 34.73 -7.23 2.14
N SER A 401 35.01 -6.59 0.99
CA SER A 401 36.17 -6.86 0.10
C SER A 401 37.52 -6.39 0.64
N LEU A 402 37.57 -5.68 1.76
CA LEU A 402 38.84 -5.29 2.40
C LEU A 402 39.65 -6.49 2.89
N LYS A 403 40.95 -6.46 2.64
CA LYS A 403 41.91 -7.49 3.14
C LYS A 403 41.87 -7.57 4.68
N SER A 404 41.97 -8.78 5.22
CA SER A 404 41.80 -9.05 6.66
C SER A 404 42.69 -8.18 7.56
N ASN A 405 43.97 -7.92 7.17
CA ASN A 405 44.88 -7.06 7.94
C ASN A 405 44.41 -5.57 7.94
N ALA A 406 44.00 -5.05 6.80
CA ALA A 406 43.49 -3.68 6.70
C ALA A 406 42.21 -3.54 7.52
N LYS A 407 41.31 -4.55 7.46
CA LYS A 407 40.09 -4.58 8.25
C LYS A 407 40.37 -4.57 9.76
N ARG A 408 41.34 -5.36 10.22
CA ARG A 408 41.75 -5.38 11.63
C ARG A 408 42.32 -4.04 12.10
N GLN A 409 43.21 -3.43 11.33
CA GLN A 409 43.76 -2.10 11.63
C GLN A 409 42.69 -1.04 11.69
N LEU A 410 41.72 -1.09 10.75
CA LEU A 410 40.62 -0.15 10.73
C LEU A 410 39.70 -0.32 11.96
N HIS A 411 39.40 -1.56 12.37
CA HIS A 411 38.65 -1.82 13.61
C HIS A 411 39.34 -1.21 14.83
N GLN A 412 40.65 -1.38 14.95
CA GLN A 412 41.46 -0.81 16.05
C GLN A 412 41.39 0.74 16.04
N SER A 413 41.52 1.37 14.86
CA SER A 413 41.44 2.82 14.72
C SER A 413 40.03 3.36 15.04
N ILE A 414 38.96 2.61 14.74
CA ILE A 414 37.57 2.97 15.11
C ILE A 414 37.43 2.88 16.63
N GLU A 415 37.91 1.81 17.24
CA GLU A 415 37.84 1.58 18.70
C GLU A 415 38.67 2.63 19.47
N ALA A 416 39.83 3.01 18.95
CA ALA A 416 40.65 4.09 19.52
C ALA A 416 40.02 5.46 19.41
N GLY A 417 39.00 5.65 18.53
CA GLY A 417 38.34 6.93 18.27
C GLY A 417 39.11 7.82 17.28
N GLU A 418 40.08 7.30 16.55
CA GLU A 418 40.86 8.04 15.52
C GLU A 418 40.02 8.29 14.25
N VAL A 419 39.05 7.40 13.97
CA VAL A 419 38.14 7.53 12.84
C VAL A 419 36.92 8.33 13.27
N HIS A 420 36.69 9.46 12.64
CA HIS A 420 35.57 10.36 12.93
C HIS A 420 34.27 9.89 12.23
N ALA A 421 34.38 9.39 11.00
CA ALA A 421 33.24 8.82 10.29
C ALA A 421 33.63 7.50 9.61
N CYS A 422 32.85 6.44 9.86
CA CYS A 422 32.96 5.16 9.21
C CYS A 422 31.82 5.00 8.19
N ILE A 423 32.17 4.82 6.93
CA ILE A 423 31.20 4.58 5.84
C ILE A 423 31.36 3.16 5.36
N GLY A 424 30.26 2.44 5.13
CA GLY A 424 30.38 1.05 4.65
C GLY A 424 29.02 0.40 4.40
N THR A 425 29.06 -0.93 4.27
CA THR A 425 27.86 -1.75 4.16
C THR A 425 27.41 -2.24 5.54
N HIS A 426 26.61 -3.29 5.60
CA HIS A 426 26.27 -3.97 6.86
C HIS A 426 27.49 -4.32 7.74
N ALA A 427 28.69 -4.35 7.17
CA ALA A 427 29.92 -4.58 7.92
C ALA A 427 30.15 -3.56 9.05
N VAL A 428 29.65 -2.32 8.89
CA VAL A 428 29.77 -1.25 9.89
C VAL A 428 28.99 -1.57 11.18
N ILE A 429 27.95 -2.37 11.08
CA ILE A 429 27.06 -2.74 12.20
C ILE A 429 27.31 -4.16 12.71
N GLN A 430 28.32 -4.87 12.20
CA GLN A 430 28.67 -6.22 12.70
C GLN A 430 29.18 -6.15 14.15
N GLU A 431 28.99 -7.23 14.91
CA GLU A 431 29.42 -7.33 16.30
C GLU A 431 30.92 -7.10 16.51
N SER A 432 31.71 -7.36 15.50
CA SER A 432 33.17 -7.17 15.50
C SER A 432 33.65 -5.71 15.45
N VAL A 433 32.74 -4.73 15.23
CA VAL A 433 33.08 -3.30 15.14
C VAL A 433 32.66 -2.59 16.43
N SER A 434 33.62 -2.17 17.23
CA SER A 434 33.40 -1.37 18.45
C SER A 434 33.71 0.10 18.18
N PHE A 435 32.74 0.99 18.39
CA PHE A 435 32.96 2.44 18.36
C PHE A 435 33.26 2.93 19.77
N LYS A 436 34.25 3.81 19.89
CA LYS A 436 34.57 4.46 21.17
C LYS A 436 33.43 5.36 21.65
N ASN A 437 32.84 6.12 20.70
CA ASN A 437 31.86 7.17 21.03
C ASN A 437 30.90 7.43 19.85
N LEU A 438 30.09 6.44 19.47
CA LEU A 438 29.13 6.58 18.36
C LEU A 438 27.97 7.48 18.77
N GLY A 439 27.87 8.67 18.15
CA GLY A 439 26.80 9.63 18.40
C GLY A 439 25.67 9.62 17.35
N LEU A 440 25.98 9.28 16.10
CA LEU A 440 24.99 9.29 15.00
C LEU A 440 25.23 8.11 14.06
N ALA A 441 24.15 7.39 13.77
CA ALA A 441 24.08 6.35 12.76
C ALA A 441 23.13 6.77 11.62
N ILE A 442 23.62 6.69 10.37
CA ILE A 442 22.86 7.00 9.17
C ILE A 442 22.68 5.73 8.34
N ILE A 443 21.45 5.47 7.93
CA ILE A 443 21.09 4.30 7.13
C ILE A 443 20.53 4.77 5.80
N ASP A 444 21.20 4.45 4.69
CA ASP A 444 20.72 4.77 3.35
C ASP A 444 19.90 3.60 2.77
N GLU A 445 18.78 3.90 2.10
CA GLU A 445 17.87 2.94 1.45
C GLU A 445 17.30 1.87 2.41
N GLN A 446 16.49 2.30 3.36
CA GLN A 446 15.92 1.49 4.46
C GLN A 446 15.22 0.19 4.05
N HIS A 447 14.57 0.13 2.87
CA HIS A 447 13.76 -1.04 2.49
C HIS A 447 14.54 -2.35 2.37
N ARG A 448 15.88 -2.28 2.38
CA ARG A 448 16.77 -3.45 2.41
C ARG A 448 17.29 -3.81 3.81
N PHE A 449 17.01 -2.99 4.84
CA PHE A 449 17.52 -3.19 6.20
C PHE A 449 16.37 -3.28 7.21
N GLY A 450 16.26 -4.41 7.89
CA GLY A 450 15.17 -4.70 8.82
C GLY A 450 15.29 -3.99 10.18
N VAL A 451 14.18 -4.01 10.92
CA VAL A 451 14.04 -3.50 12.31
C VAL A 451 15.11 -4.06 13.26
N MET A 452 15.54 -5.31 13.05
CA MET A 452 16.53 -6.01 13.87
C MET A 452 17.90 -5.32 13.86
N GLN A 453 18.29 -4.73 12.74
CA GLN A 453 19.60 -4.07 12.58
C GLN A 453 19.63 -2.72 13.29
N ARG A 454 18.50 -2.00 13.33
CA ARG A 454 18.36 -0.78 14.14
C ARG A 454 18.47 -1.10 15.63
N ALA A 455 17.84 -2.20 16.08
CA ALA A 455 17.93 -2.66 17.45
C ALA A 455 19.38 -3.06 17.83
N SER A 456 20.13 -3.70 16.91
CA SER A 456 21.53 -4.03 17.11
C SER A 456 22.44 -2.82 17.32
N LEU A 457 22.22 -1.71 16.59
CA LEU A 457 22.94 -0.46 16.79
C LEU A 457 22.66 0.18 18.15
N ARG A 458 21.40 0.12 18.63
CA ARG A 458 21.00 0.63 19.96
C ARG A 458 21.64 -0.12 21.11
N ASN A 459 21.79 -1.42 20.98
CA ASN A 459 22.33 -2.28 22.05
C ASN A 459 23.85 -2.12 22.27
N ARG A 460 24.53 -1.25 21.48
CA ARG A 460 26.00 -1.08 21.52
C ARG A 460 26.48 0.13 22.29
N GLY A 461 25.82 0.47 23.35
CA GLY A 461 26.37 1.30 24.42
C GLY A 461 25.82 2.70 24.55
N LEU A 462 25.82 3.57 23.54
CA LEU A 462 25.50 5.00 23.72
C LEU A 462 24.11 5.44 23.24
N ASN A 463 23.25 4.51 22.85
CA ASN A 463 21.92 4.82 22.28
C ASN A 463 22.02 5.99 21.25
N PRO A 464 22.71 5.79 20.12
CA PRO A 464 23.01 6.87 19.17
C PRO A 464 21.77 7.42 18.51
N ASP A 465 21.85 8.64 18.01
CA ASP A 465 20.87 9.20 17.09
C ASP A 465 20.83 8.38 15.81
N VAL A 466 19.64 8.15 15.25
CA VAL A 466 19.45 7.40 14.00
C VAL A 466 18.75 8.25 12.96
N LEU A 467 19.39 8.41 11.81
CA LEU A 467 18.82 9.04 10.61
C LEU A 467 18.69 8.00 9.50
N VAL A 468 17.48 7.73 9.07
CA VAL A 468 17.21 6.82 7.98
C VAL A 468 16.89 7.63 6.73
N MET A 469 17.47 7.26 5.59
CA MET A 469 17.22 7.92 4.31
C MET A 469 16.51 6.97 3.35
N THR A 470 15.61 7.51 2.52
CA THR A 470 15.02 6.78 1.40
C THR A 470 14.86 7.66 0.17
N ALA A 471 15.18 7.11 -1.01
CA ALA A 471 14.93 7.73 -2.30
C ALA A 471 13.58 7.29 -2.91
N THR A 472 12.90 6.32 -2.31
CA THR A 472 11.52 6.02 -2.70
C THR A 472 10.61 7.11 -2.13
N PRO A 473 9.95 7.91 -2.98
CA PRO A 473 8.90 8.77 -2.50
C PRO A 473 7.76 7.88 -2.01
N ILE A 474 7.54 7.86 -0.71
CA ILE A 474 6.40 7.18 -0.10
C ILE A 474 5.40 8.30 0.21
N PRO A 475 4.13 8.17 -0.15
CA PRO A 475 3.12 9.15 0.23
C PRO A 475 3.24 9.49 1.72
N ARG A 476 3.18 10.77 2.05
CA ARG A 476 3.43 11.28 3.41
C ARG A 476 2.58 10.56 4.46
N SER A 477 1.34 10.28 4.11
CA SER A 477 0.39 9.53 4.93
C SER A 477 0.87 8.12 5.24
N LEU A 478 1.35 7.43 4.23
CA LEU A 478 1.83 6.06 4.35
C LEU A 478 3.15 6.02 5.13
N ALA A 479 4.05 6.98 4.91
CA ALA A 479 5.30 7.09 5.66
C ALA A 479 5.04 7.29 7.17
N MET A 480 4.04 8.11 7.52
CA MET A 480 3.66 8.36 8.92
C MET A 480 3.02 7.15 9.63
N THR A 481 2.51 6.18 8.89
CA THR A 481 1.89 4.96 9.43
C THR A 481 2.83 3.78 9.39
N VAL A 482 3.46 3.51 8.26
CA VAL A 482 4.38 2.37 8.07
C VAL A 482 5.63 2.53 8.93
N TYR A 483 6.11 3.75 9.05
CA TYR A 483 7.29 4.09 9.86
C TYR A 483 6.90 4.92 11.10
N GLY A 484 5.77 4.58 11.72
CA GLY A 484 5.19 5.35 12.83
C GLY A 484 6.07 5.50 14.07
N ASP A 485 7.16 4.73 14.14
CA ASP A 485 8.23 4.89 15.12
C ASP A 485 9.28 5.94 14.71
N LEU A 486 9.23 6.45 13.47
CA LEU A 486 10.15 7.49 12.96
C LEU A 486 9.43 8.84 12.85
N ASP A 487 10.15 9.90 13.19
CA ASP A 487 9.76 11.25 12.81
C ASP A 487 10.11 11.49 11.33
N VAL A 488 9.22 12.09 10.55
CA VAL A 488 9.40 12.20 9.09
C VAL A 488 9.77 13.62 8.70
N SER A 489 10.86 13.76 7.95
CA SER A 489 11.27 14.99 7.26
C SER A 489 11.30 14.78 5.75
N ILE A 490 10.76 15.73 4.99
CA ILE A 490 10.62 15.62 3.54
C ILE A 490 11.39 16.75 2.86
N ILE A 491 12.22 16.39 1.88
CA ILE A 491 12.83 17.34 0.94
C ILE A 491 11.98 17.28 -0.34
N ASP A 492 11.09 18.25 -0.50
CA ASP A 492 10.14 18.37 -1.61
C ASP A 492 10.61 19.37 -2.68
N GLU A 493 11.87 19.79 -2.62
CA GLU A 493 12.49 20.72 -3.54
C GLU A 493 13.77 20.14 -4.14
N MET A 494 13.95 20.32 -5.44
CA MET A 494 15.19 19.93 -6.14
C MET A 494 16.23 21.04 -6.09
N PRO A 495 17.53 20.70 -6.00
CA PRO A 495 18.60 21.69 -6.11
C PRO A 495 18.56 22.43 -7.46
N PRO A 496 18.91 23.73 -7.49
CA PRO A 496 18.94 24.50 -8.73
C PRO A 496 19.97 23.95 -9.72
N GLY A 497 19.69 24.13 -11.02
CA GLY A 497 20.60 23.70 -12.12
C GLY A 497 20.37 22.29 -12.63
N ARG A 498 19.33 21.57 -12.18
CA ARG A 498 18.96 20.26 -12.71
C ARG A 498 17.96 20.40 -13.85
N THR A 499 18.27 19.82 -15.00
CA THR A 499 17.37 19.77 -16.15
C THR A 499 16.32 18.68 -15.97
N PRO A 500 15.01 18.96 -16.15
CA PRO A 500 13.99 17.94 -16.08
C PRO A 500 14.22 16.82 -17.11
N ILE A 501 13.97 15.58 -16.71
CA ILE A 501 14.09 14.40 -17.60
C ILE A 501 12.88 14.37 -18.53
N VAL A 502 13.12 14.30 -19.84
CA VAL A 502 12.06 14.14 -20.83
C VAL A 502 11.67 12.66 -20.89
N THR A 503 10.49 12.33 -20.40
CA THR A 503 9.95 10.97 -20.46
C THR A 503 9.01 10.85 -21.65
N ARG A 504 9.13 9.76 -22.45
CA ARG A 504 8.22 9.45 -23.56
C ARG A 504 7.90 7.97 -23.60
N VAL A 505 6.63 7.67 -23.86
CA VAL A 505 6.14 6.31 -24.12
C VAL A 505 6.14 6.07 -25.62
N PHE A 506 6.71 4.94 -26.03
CA PHE A 506 6.77 4.47 -27.40
C PHE A 506 6.11 3.08 -27.49
N ALA A 507 5.43 2.83 -28.60
CA ALA A 507 4.91 1.51 -28.89
C ALA A 507 6.03 0.57 -29.38
N ASP A 508 5.86 -0.73 -29.18
CA ASP A 508 6.80 -1.74 -29.67
C ASP A 508 6.58 -2.05 -31.17
N ASN A 509 6.69 -1.02 -32.02
CA ASN A 509 6.58 -1.11 -33.46
C ASN A 509 7.90 -0.68 -34.15
N ALA A 510 8.01 -0.94 -35.44
CA ALA A 510 9.25 -0.72 -36.21
C ALA A 510 9.63 0.78 -36.28
N ASP A 511 8.65 1.66 -36.44
CA ASP A 511 8.89 3.11 -36.61
C ASP A 511 9.36 3.73 -35.30
N ASP A 512 8.72 3.43 -34.18
CA ASP A 512 9.09 3.90 -32.87
C ASP A 512 10.47 3.36 -32.45
N ARG A 513 10.74 2.08 -32.69
CA ARG A 513 12.08 1.49 -32.46
C ARG A 513 13.16 2.15 -33.30
N LYS A 514 12.86 2.59 -34.51
CA LYS A 514 13.77 3.35 -35.37
C LYS A 514 14.05 4.74 -34.81
N ALA A 515 13.03 5.44 -34.31
CA ALA A 515 13.17 6.74 -33.65
C ALA A 515 14.02 6.62 -32.38
N VAL A 516 13.76 5.62 -31.56
CA VAL A 516 14.56 5.33 -30.35
C VAL A 516 16.02 5.05 -30.72
N LYS A 517 16.28 4.18 -31.71
CA LYS A 517 17.64 3.90 -32.19
C LYS A 517 18.37 5.16 -32.65
N GLN A 518 17.68 6.08 -33.34
CA GLN A 518 18.27 7.35 -33.77
C GLN A 518 18.66 8.21 -32.56
N LEU A 519 17.80 8.34 -31.56
CA LEU A 519 18.09 9.05 -30.29
C LEU A 519 19.32 8.45 -29.63
N LEU A 520 19.36 7.13 -29.42
CA LEU A 520 20.48 6.45 -28.78
C LEU A 520 21.78 6.66 -29.54
N THR A 521 21.75 6.54 -30.87
CA THR A 521 22.93 6.75 -31.72
C THR A 521 23.46 8.18 -31.62
N LYS A 522 22.56 9.17 -31.56
CA LYS A 522 22.91 10.58 -31.38
C LYS A 522 23.65 10.79 -30.06
N GLU A 523 23.10 10.29 -28.97
CA GLU A 523 23.67 10.46 -27.63
C GLU A 523 25.03 9.71 -27.49
N LEU A 524 25.12 8.49 -28.00
CA LEU A 524 26.36 7.72 -28.00
C LEU A 524 27.47 8.38 -28.84
N ARG A 525 27.14 8.97 -30.00
CA ARG A 525 28.09 9.77 -30.81
C ARG A 525 28.56 11.03 -30.10
N ALA A 526 27.72 11.61 -29.24
CA ALA A 526 28.09 12.72 -28.38
C ALA A 526 28.94 12.31 -27.18
N GLY A 527 29.37 11.04 -27.09
CA GLY A 527 30.20 10.49 -26.02
C GLY A 527 29.44 10.17 -24.73
N ARG A 528 28.09 10.14 -24.78
CA ARG A 528 27.25 9.87 -23.61
C ARG A 528 26.97 8.39 -23.45
N GLN A 529 26.42 8.03 -22.28
CA GLN A 529 26.16 6.64 -21.94
C GLN A 529 24.65 6.39 -21.84
N VAL A 530 24.29 5.12 -22.09
CA VAL A 530 22.89 4.67 -22.20
C VAL A 530 22.66 3.46 -21.32
N TYR A 531 21.53 3.47 -20.57
CA TYR A 531 20.98 2.30 -19.92
C TYR A 531 19.87 1.68 -20.77
N VAL A 532 19.85 0.34 -20.84
CA VAL A 532 18.74 -0.44 -21.43
C VAL A 532 18.29 -1.48 -20.40
N VAL A 533 17.07 -1.38 -19.89
CA VAL A 533 16.59 -2.20 -18.79
C VAL A 533 15.45 -3.11 -19.25
N TYR A 534 15.56 -4.40 -18.91
CA TYR A 534 14.55 -5.43 -19.15
C TYR A 534 13.88 -5.88 -17.84
N PRO A 535 12.57 -6.20 -17.84
CA PRO A 535 11.90 -6.73 -16.65
C PRO A 535 12.38 -8.15 -16.34
N LEU A 536 12.35 -8.51 -15.04
CA LEU A 536 12.43 -9.90 -14.57
C LEU A 536 11.06 -10.30 -14.04
N VAL A 537 10.53 -11.43 -14.52
CA VAL A 537 9.31 -12.04 -13.99
C VAL A 537 9.69 -13.25 -13.15
N GLU A 538 9.30 -13.28 -11.87
CA GLU A 538 9.68 -14.32 -10.91
C GLU A 538 9.33 -15.74 -11.35
N GLU A 539 8.23 -15.92 -12.10
CA GLU A 539 7.78 -17.23 -12.60
C GLU A 539 8.56 -17.72 -13.82
N SER A 540 9.31 -16.84 -14.53
CA SER A 540 10.05 -17.18 -15.76
C SER A 540 11.51 -16.71 -15.76
N GLU A 541 12.13 -16.52 -14.62
CA GLU A 541 13.51 -15.99 -14.47
C GLU A 541 14.55 -16.59 -15.43
N LYS A 542 14.42 -17.88 -15.79
CA LYS A 542 15.33 -18.53 -16.74
C LYS A 542 15.09 -18.08 -18.19
N LEU A 543 13.85 -17.82 -18.55
CA LEU A 543 13.45 -17.34 -19.90
C LEU A 543 13.83 -15.88 -20.06
N ASP A 544 13.53 -15.05 -19.09
CA ASP A 544 13.83 -13.61 -19.13
C ASP A 544 15.33 -13.32 -19.17
N LEU A 545 16.12 -14.14 -18.47
CA LEU A 545 17.59 -14.05 -18.53
C LEU A 545 18.14 -14.40 -19.91
N ARG A 546 17.56 -15.42 -20.56
CA ARG A 546 17.92 -15.78 -21.95
C ARG A 546 17.56 -14.66 -22.92
N ASP A 547 16.41 -14.03 -22.71
CA ASP A 547 15.97 -12.92 -23.53
C ASP A 547 16.84 -11.67 -23.33
N ALA A 548 17.19 -11.33 -22.11
CA ALA A 548 18.13 -10.24 -21.83
C ALA A 548 19.52 -10.52 -22.45
N THR A 549 20.02 -11.77 -22.39
CA THR A 549 21.29 -12.15 -22.99
C THR A 549 21.23 -12.09 -24.53
N ARG A 550 20.17 -12.61 -25.15
CA ARG A 550 19.96 -12.53 -26.60
C ARG A 550 19.88 -11.07 -27.08
N ARG A 551 19.18 -10.24 -26.33
CA ARG A 551 19.06 -8.80 -26.63
C ARG A 551 20.39 -8.08 -26.46
N TYR A 552 21.17 -8.42 -25.42
CA TYR A 552 22.54 -7.93 -25.27
C TYR A 552 23.40 -8.26 -26.49
N GLU A 553 23.41 -9.52 -26.93
CA GLU A 553 24.15 -9.96 -28.14
C GLU A 553 23.67 -9.23 -29.39
N TYR A 554 22.35 -9.10 -29.59
CA TYR A 554 21.76 -8.35 -30.68
C TYR A 554 22.17 -6.87 -30.66
N LEU A 555 22.10 -6.23 -29.52
CA LEU A 555 22.48 -4.82 -29.37
C LEU A 555 23.98 -4.63 -29.63
N ARG A 556 24.83 -5.53 -29.13
CA ARG A 556 26.28 -5.50 -29.33
C ARG A 556 26.67 -5.70 -30.78
N ASP A 557 26.10 -6.72 -31.44
CA ASP A 557 26.59 -7.19 -32.72
C ASP A 557 25.87 -6.53 -33.93
N GLN A 558 24.58 -6.19 -33.77
CA GLN A 558 23.74 -5.71 -34.89
C GLN A 558 23.35 -4.23 -34.77
N VAL A 559 23.13 -3.72 -33.55
CA VAL A 559 22.61 -2.36 -33.36
C VAL A 559 23.74 -1.35 -33.11
N PHE A 560 24.67 -1.69 -32.22
CA PHE A 560 25.75 -0.81 -31.76
C PHE A 560 27.15 -1.45 -31.87
N PRO A 561 27.56 -2.02 -33.02
CA PRO A 561 28.83 -2.72 -33.16
C PRO A 561 30.07 -1.81 -32.98
N LYS A 562 29.88 -0.48 -33.02
CA LYS A 562 30.94 0.52 -32.83
C LYS A 562 31.07 1.02 -31.39
N PHE A 563 30.21 0.54 -30.49
CA PHE A 563 30.16 0.99 -29.10
C PHE A 563 30.37 -0.19 -28.15
N SER A 564 30.98 0.08 -27.00
CA SER A 564 31.16 -0.94 -25.96
C SER A 564 29.86 -1.19 -25.22
N VAL A 565 29.34 -2.42 -25.32
CA VAL A 565 28.11 -2.85 -24.65
C VAL A 565 28.48 -3.78 -23.48
N GLY A 566 27.92 -3.56 -22.31
CA GLY A 566 28.07 -4.40 -21.11
C GLY A 566 26.73 -5.01 -20.71
N LEU A 567 26.76 -6.19 -20.09
CA LEU A 567 25.59 -6.89 -19.55
C LEU A 567 25.70 -6.98 -18.02
N LEU A 568 24.59 -6.66 -17.32
CA LEU A 568 24.49 -6.74 -15.86
C LEU A 568 23.19 -7.44 -15.44
N HIS A 569 23.27 -8.53 -14.69
CA HIS A 569 22.08 -9.24 -14.21
C HIS A 569 22.26 -9.86 -12.82
N GLY A 570 21.15 -10.22 -12.16
CA GLY A 570 21.11 -10.69 -10.77
C GLY A 570 21.98 -11.88 -10.46
N ARG A 571 22.17 -12.81 -11.42
CA ARG A 571 22.91 -14.08 -11.24
C ARG A 571 24.43 -13.99 -11.44
N MET A 572 24.94 -12.85 -11.87
CA MET A 572 26.39 -12.66 -11.94
C MET A 572 27.00 -12.68 -10.55
N LYS A 573 28.23 -13.17 -10.44
CA LYS A 573 29.01 -13.10 -9.21
C LYS A 573 29.22 -11.63 -8.80
N PRO A 574 29.28 -11.31 -7.51
CA PRO A 574 29.47 -9.93 -7.05
C PRO A 574 30.66 -9.23 -7.73
N GLU A 575 31.81 -9.91 -7.85
CA GLU A 575 33.03 -9.39 -8.50
C GLU A 575 32.82 -9.04 -9.98
N GLU A 576 32.03 -9.85 -10.72
CA GLU A 576 31.73 -9.60 -12.13
C GLU A 576 30.80 -8.40 -12.28
N LYS A 577 29.78 -8.28 -11.40
CA LYS A 577 28.88 -7.12 -11.36
C LYS A 577 29.67 -5.83 -11.11
N GLU A 578 30.59 -5.88 -10.17
CA GLU A 578 31.43 -4.76 -9.80
C GLU A 578 32.34 -4.33 -10.96
N LYS A 579 32.98 -5.29 -11.64
CA LYS A 579 33.79 -5.03 -12.83
C LYS A 579 33.03 -4.36 -13.96
N VAL A 580 31.81 -4.83 -14.26
CA VAL A 580 30.95 -4.25 -15.29
C VAL A 580 30.54 -2.83 -14.89
N MET A 581 30.10 -2.63 -13.65
CA MET A 581 29.71 -1.32 -13.15
C MET A 581 30.87 -0.32 -13.13
N HIS A 582 32.05 -0.73 -12.70
CA HIS A 582 33.26 0.10 -12.79
C HIS A 582 33.61 0.46 -14.24
N GLY A 583 33.44 -0.49 -15.18
CA GLY A 583 33.61 -0.23 -16.61
C GLY A 583 32.62 0.81 -17.13
N PHE A 584 31.39 0.78 -16.66
CA PHE A 584 30.36 1.75 -17.04
C PHE A 584 30.62 3.13 -16.38
N VAL A 585 30.88 3.19 -15.08
CA VAL A 585 31.20 4.44 -14.38
C VAL A 585 32.43 5.15 -14.96
N SER A 586 33.44 4.38 -15.39
CA SER A 586 34.66 4.91 -16.00
C SER A 586 34.50 5.30 -17.48
N GLY A 587 33.33 5.08 -18.10
CA GLY A 587 33.08 5.38 -19.51
C GLY A 587 33.62 4.35 -20.51
N LYS A 588 34.27 3.27 -20.04
CA LYS A 588 34.75 2.18 -20.89
C LYS A 588 33.61 1.39 -21.55
N ILE A 589 32.47 1.28 -20.85
CA ILE A 589 31.23 0.73 -21.35
C ILE A 589 30.31 1.90 -21.62
N GLN A 590 29.77 1.97 -22.83
CA GLN A 590 28.92 3.07 -23.28
C GLN A 590 27.44 2.73 -23.24
N VAL A 591 27.08 1.46 -23.44
CA VAL A 591 25.71 0.95 -23.33
C VAL A 591 25.68 -0.14 -22.26
N LEU A 592 24.88 0.04 -21.24
CA LEU A 592 24.68 -0.97 -20.20
C LEU A 592 23.30 -1.62 -20.32
N VAL A 593 23.29 -2.88 -20.75
CA VAL A 593 22.09 -3.72 -20.77
C VAL A 593 21.93 -4.37 -19.40
N SER A 594 20.78 -4.22 -18.77
CA SER A 594 20.57 -4.77 -17.45
C SER A 594 19.16 -5.28 -17.21
N THR A 595 19.02 -6.13 -16.22
CA THR A 595 17.76 -6.43 -15.58
C THR A 595 17.52 -5.43 -14.42
N THR A 596 16.47 -5.61 -13.61
CA THR A 596 16.07 -4.72 -12.49
C THR A 596 17.15 -4.43 -11.44
N VAL A 597 18.33 -5.07 -11.54
CA VAL A 597 19.47 -4.91 -10.59
C VAL A 597 20.01 -3.47 -10.52
N ILE A 598 19.73 -2.61 -11.53
CA ILE A 598 20.18 -1.20 -11.55
C ILE A 598 19.40 -0.29 -10.56
N GLU A 599 18.40 -0.81 -9.88
CA GLU A 599 17.67 -0.04 -8.85
C GLU A 599 18.60 0.50 -7.75
N VAL A 600 19.82 -0.02 -7.61
CA VAL A 600 20.78 0.35 -6.58
C VAL A 600 21.69 1.49 -7.05
N GLY A 601 21.43 2.63 -6.59
CA GLY A 601 22.02 3.91 -6.26
C GLY A 601 23.29 4.46 -6.93
N VAL A 602 23.89 3.85 -7.94
CA VAL A 602 25.15 4.33 -8.52
C VAL A 602 24.93 5.54 -9.44
N ASP A 603 25.64 6.64 -9.16
CA ASP A 603 25.61 7.86 -9.96
C ASP A 603 26.56 7.78 -11.15
N VAL A 604 25.99 7.91 -12.37
CA VAL A 604 26.76 8.03 -13.59
C VAL A 604 26.38 9.35 -14.29
N PRO A 605 27.11 10.45 -14.05
CA PRO A 605 26.72 11.78 -14.58
C PRO A 605 26.66 11.84 -16.11
N ASN A 606 27.44 10.99 -16.80
CA ASN A 606 27.50 10.93 -18.26
C ASN A 606 26.35 10.12 -18.90
N ALA A 607 25.54 9.42 -18.10
CA ALA A 607 24.41 8.66 -18.60
C ALA A 607 23.22 9.60 -18.87
N SER A 608 22.88 9.81 -20.13
CA SER A 608 21.82 10.73 -20.57
C SER A 608 20.53 10.02 -21.00
N VAL A 609 20.54 8.72 -21.28
CA VAL A 609 19.34 8.00 -21.73
C VAL A 609 19.10 6.73 -20.91
N MET A 610 17.86 6.58 -20.46
CA MET A 610 17.30 5.37 -19.87
C MET A 610 16.25 4.80 -20.82
N VAL A 611 16.45 3.58 -21.32
CA VAL A 611 15.45 2.83 -22.07
C VAL A 611 14.91 1.73 -21.18
N ILE A 612 13.61 1.63 -21.05
CA ILE A 612 12.93 0.58 -20.30
C ILE A 612 12.06 -0.22 -21.26
N GLU A 613 12.46 -1.44 -21.50
CA GLU A 613 11.74 -2.39 -22.37
C GLU A 613 10.59 -3.04 -21.57
N HIS A 614 9.46 -3.27 -22.25
CA HIS A 614 8.25 -3.80 -21.61
C HIS A 614 7.84 -3.00 -20.37
N ALA A 615 7.83 -1.69 -20.49
CA ALA A 615 7.60 -0.77 -19.38
C ALA A 615 6.24 -1.00 -18.67
N GLU A 616 5.24 -1.56 -19.36
CA GLU A 616 3.94 -1.96 -18.80
C GLU A 616 4.04 -3.00 -17.67
N ARG A 617 5.16 -3.75 -17.59
CA ARG A 617 5.39 -4.77 -16.56
C ARG A 617 5.98 -4.22 -15.25
N PHE A 618 6.45 -2.98 -15.27
CA PHE A 618 7.04 -2.34 -14.10
C PHE A 618 6.00 -1.60 -13.26
N GLY A 619 6.22 -1.54 -11.96
CA GLY A 619 5.50 -0.65 -11.07
C GLY A 619 5.93 0.81 -11.25
N LEU A 620 5.04 1.77 -10.95
CA LEU A 620 5.34 3.21 -11.05
C LEU A 620 6.56 3.61 -10.22
N SER A 621 6.67 3.11 -8.99
CA SER A 621 7.82 3.38 -8.12
C SER A 621 9.14 2.89 -8.73
N GLN A 622 9.14 1.70 -9.39
CA GLN A 622 10.32 1.17 -10.08
C GLN A 622 10.69 2.02 -11.30
N LEU A 623 9.70 2.37 -12.14
CA LEU A 623 9.91 3.25 -13.29
C LEU A 623 10.51 4.59 -12.86
N HIS A 624 10.00 5.18 -11.78
CA HIS A 624 10.52 6.42 -11.23
C HIS A 624 11.97 6.30 -10.73
N GLN A 625 12.30 5.23 -10.02
CA GLN A 625 13.68 4.96 -9.57
C GLN A 625 14.64 4.77 -10.73
N LEU A 626 14.24 4.02 -11.77
CA LEU A 626 15.03 3.83 -12.98
C LEU A 626 15.21 5.16 -13.73
N ARG A 627 14.15 5.93 -13.91
CA ARG A 627 14.24 7.27 -14.50
C ARG A 627 15.25 8.17 -13.76
N GLY A 628 15.27 8.11 -12.42
CA GLY A 628 16.18 8.88 -11.59
C GLY A 628 17.66 8.50 -11.71
N ARG A 629 18.01 7.43 -12.47
CA ARG A 629 19.41 7.05 -12.75
C ARG A 629 20.05 7.90 -13.84
N VAL A 630 19.28 8.64 -14.62
CA VAL A 630 19.76 9.64 -15.57
C VAL A 630 19.40 11.05 -15.09
N GLY A 631 19.84 12.09 -15.79
CA GLY A 631 19.59 13.49 -15.39
C GLY A 631 20.46 13.99 -14.24
N ARG A 632 21.68 13.45 -14.11
CA ARG A 632 22.67 13.84 -13.09
C ARG A 632 23.81 14.70 -13.64
N GLY A 633 23.86 14.85 -14.96
CA GLY A 633 24.76 15.78 -15.68
C GLY A 633 24.09 17.11 -15.99
N ALA A 634 24.82 18.02 -16.62
CA ALA A 634 24.30 19.32 -17.07
C ALA A 634 23.41 19.22 -18.32
N GLU A 635 23.46 18.10 -19.00
CA GLU A 635 22.86 17.88 -20.30
C GLU A 635 21.42 17.36 -20.20
N GLN A 636 20.63 17.57 -21.26
CA GLN A 636 19.29 17.04 -21.35
C GLN A 636 19.30 15.51 -21.29
N SER A 637 18.47 14.94 -20.45
CA SER A 637 18.34 13.49 -20.30
C SER A 637 16.96 12.99 -20.70
N TYR A 638 16.90 11.75 -21.16
CA TYR A 638 15.71 11.13 -21.72
C TYR A 638 15.40 9.81 -21.02
N CYS A 639 14.11 9.57 -20.74
CA CYS A 639 13.59 8.29 -20.30
C CYS A 639 12.62 7.77 -21.37
N VAL A 640 12.98 6.68 -22.01
CA VAL A 640 12.20 6.02 -23.08
C VAL A 640 11.52 4.81 -22.50
N LEU A 641 10.19 4.80 -22.52
CA LEU A 641 9.36 3.70 -22.07
C LEU A 641 8.81 2.96 -23.28
N LEU A 642 9.34 1.77 -23.58
CA LEU A 642 8.84 0.92 -24.66
C LEU A 642 7.77 -0.03 -24.11
N ALA A 643 6.56 0.04 -24.66
CA ALA A 643 5.42 -0.72 -24.21
C ALA A 643 4.74 -1.51 -25.33
N SER A 644 4.19 -2.68 -24.99
CA SER A 644 3.44 -3.50 -25.94
C SER A 644 2.13 -2.82 -26.36
N ASP A 645 1.69 -3.02 -27.61
CA ASP A 645 0.38 -2.55 -28.07
C ASP A 645 -0.80 -3.21 -27.32
N LYS A 646 -0.57 -4.42 -26.80
CA LYS A 646 -1.56 -5.17 -26.01
C LYS A 646 -1.40 -4.90 -24.51
N GLN A 647 -1.54 -3.66 -24.10
CA GLN A 647 -1.48 -3.28 -22.69
C GLN A 647 -2.89 -3.12 -22.07
N THR A 648 -3.00 -3.38 -20.77
CA THR A 648 -4.23 -3.14 -20.01
C THR A 648 -4.46 -1.63 -19.85
N GLU A 649 -5.71 -1.22 -19.62
CA GLU A 649 -6.06 0.19 -19.35
C GLU A 649 -5.25 0.75 -18.15
N VAL A 650 -5.12 -0.03 -17.08
CA VAL A 650 -4.32 0.30 -15.90
C VAL A 650 -2.82 0.50 -16.23
N ALA A 651 -2.27 -0.31 -17.14
CA ALA A 651 -0.88 -0.14 -17.57
C ALA A 651 -0.68 1.15 -18.37
N ARG A 652 -1.65 1.48 -19.25
CA ARG A 652 -1.64 2.74 -20.02
C ARG A 652 -1.73 3.95 -19.11
N GLU A 653 -2.61 3.93 -18.11
CA GLU A 653 -2.73 5.00 -17.12
C GLU A 653 -1.40 5.20 -16.37
N ARG A 654 -0.75 4.13 -15.88
CA ARG A 654 0.55 4.20 -15.22
C ARG A 654 1.63 4.84 -16.09
N LEU A 655 1.73 4.44 -17.34
CA LEU A 655 2.74 5.00 -18.26
C LEU A 655 2.45 6.48 -18.58
N GLY A 656 1.19 6.87 -18.73
CA GLY A 656 0.79 8.26 -18.91
C GLY A 656 1.22 9.16 -17.75
N ILE A 657 1.08 8.70 -16.49
CA ILE A 657 1.53 9.43 -15.30
C ILE A 657 3.04 9.71 -15.35
N MET A 658 3.83 8.76 -15.86
CA MET A 658 5.28 8.94 -15.99
C MET A 658 5.67 10.01 -17.03
N GLU A 659 4.84 10.23 -18.05
CA GLU A 659 5.03 11.34 -19.01
C GLU A 659 4.58 12.69 -18.45
N GLU A 660 3.49 12.72 -17.67
CA GLU A 660 2.87 13.94 -17.16
C GLU A 660 3.71 14.63 -16.08
N THR A 661 4.42 13.86 -15.24
CA THR A 661 5.12 14.43 -14.10
C THR A 661 6.49 13.82 -13.81
N ASN A 662 7.41 14.69 -13.37
CA ASN A 662 8.70 14.28 -12.82
C ASN A 662 8.69 14.20 -11.28
N ASP A 663 7.62 14.63 -10.63
CA ASP A 663 7.48 14.65 -9.17
C ASP A 663 7.23 13.24 -8.63
N GLY A 664 8.21 12.69 -7.92
CA GLY A 664 8.13 11.34 -7.37
C GLY A 664 7.06 11.17 -6.31
N PHE A 665 6.69 12.23 -5.56
CA PHE A 665 5.61 12.15 -4.57
C PHE A 665 4.25 12.01 -5.26
N LYS A 666 4.00 12.77 -6.33
CA LYS A 666 2.77 12.65 -7.14
C LYS A 666 2.67 11.28 -7.79
N ILE A 667 3.80 10.75 -8.30
CA ILE A 667 3.86 9.40 -8.88
C ILE A 667 3.52 8.35 -7.82
N ALA A 668 4.05 8.48 -6.61
CA ALA A 668 3.79 7.54 -5.52
C ALA A 668 2.33 7.60 -5.03
N GLU A 669 1.72 8.79 -4.99
CA GLU A 669 0.30 8.97 -4.67
C GLU A 669 -0.58 8.29 -5.72
N LYS A 670 -0.27 8.46 -7.00
CA LYS A 670 -0.98 7.82 -8.10
C LYS A 670 -0.78 6.29 -8.14
N ASP A 671 0.43 5.81 -7.87
CA ASP A 671 0.70 4.36 -7.75
C ASP A 671 -0.20 3.73 -6.66
N LEU A 672 -0.36 4.45 -5.55
CA LEU A 672 -1.18 4.03 -4.43
C LEU A 672 -2.69 4.08 -4.75
N GLU A 673 -3.15 5.08 -5.52
CA GLU A 673 -4.53 5.14 -6.02
C GLU A 673 -4.86 3.97 -6.96
N ILE A 674 -3.96 3.64 -7.89
CA ILE A 674 -4.16 2.59 -8.90
C ILE A 674 -4.11 1.19 -8.29
N ARG A 675 -3.12 0.90 -7.44
CA ARG A 675 -2.94 -0.44 -6.85
C ARG A 675 -3.90 -0.71 -5.70
N GLY A 676 -4.38 0.34 -5.05
CA GLY A 676 -5.04 0.23 -3.76
C GLY A 676 -4.08 -0.11 -2.61
N PRO A 677 -4.52 0.04 -1.36
CA PRO A 677 -3.66 -0.10 -0.17
C PRO A 677 -3.18 -1.54 0.10
N GLY A 678 -3.83 -2.56 -0.48
CA GLY A 678 -3.56 -3.97 -0.19
C GLY A 678 -2.28 -4.52 -0.82
N GLU A 679 -1.93 -4.09 -2.03
CA GLU A 679 -0.76 -4.61 -2.74
C GLU A 679 0.54 -3.88 -2.40
N LEU A 680 0.48 -2.58 -2.12
CA LEU A 680 1.67 -1.77 -1.84
C LEU A 680 2.28 -2.06 -0.48
N MET A 681 1.44 -2.48 0.44
CA MET A 681 1.86 -2.78 1.80
C MET A 681 2.32 -4.22 1.93
N GLY A 682 2.77 -4.95 0.98
CA GLY A 682 3.21 -6.29 1.30
C GLY A 682 3.02 -6.50 2.81
N THR A 683 1.79 -6.65 3.28
CA THR A 683 1.38 -6.44 4.70
C THR A 683 2.19 -7.30 5.68
N ARG A 684 2.88 -8.30 5.14
CA ARG A 684 3.84 -9.14 5.84
C ARG A 684 5.19 -8.47 6.13
N GLN A 685 5.62 -7.47 5.33
CA GLN A 685 6.94 -6.83 5.52
C GLN A 685 6.87 -5.56 6.40
N ALA A 686 5.70 -4.90 6.48
CA ALA A 686 5.56 -3.64 7.22
C ALA A 686 5.05 -3.80 8.66
N GLY A 687 4.64 -5.01 9.10
CA GLY A 687 4.14 -5.23 10.47
C GLY A 687 2.84 -4.48 10.81
N LEU A 688 2.16 -3.87 9.84
CA LEU A 688 0.90 -3.16 10.07
C LEU A 688 -0.29 -4.14 10.15
N PRO A 689 -1.28 -3.87 11.00
CA PRO A 689 -2.52 -4.63 11.00
C PRO A 689 -3.27 -4.42 9.68
N GLU A 690 -3.94 -5.46 9.19
CA GLU A 690 -4.86 -5.32 8.08
C GLU A 690 -6.06 -4.46 8.49
N PHE A 691 -6.31 -3.41 7.71
CA PHE A 691 -7.49 -2.58 7.88
C PHE A 691 -8.72 -3.29 7.31
N ARG A 692 -9.83 -3.20 8.03
CA ARG A 692 -11.12 -3.74 7.60
C ARG A 692 -11.88 -2.78 6.70
N ILE A 693 -11.79 -1.49 6.98
CA ILE A 693 -12.54 -0.43 6.30
C ILE A 693 -11.67 0.79 5.94
N ALA A 694 -10.68 1.11 6.75
CA ALA A 694 -9.81 2.25 6.53
C ALA A 694 -8.91 2.06 5.32
N ASN A 695 -8.73 3.14 4.57
CA ASN A 695 -7.81 3.22 3.45
C ASN A 695 -6.88 4.41 3.67
N LEU A 696 -5.60 4.17 3.83
CA LEU A 696 -4.61 5.20 4.19
C LEU A 696 -4.47 6.33 3.16
N VAL A 697 -4.92 6.12 1.93
CA VAL A 697 -4.92 7.14 0.86
C VAL A 697 -6.21 7.94 0.90
N ARG A 698 -7.35 7.23 0.79
CA ARG A 698 -8.67 7.83 0.75
C ARG A 698 -8.98 8.62 2.04
N ASP A 699 -8.51 8.12 3.19
CA ASP A 699 -8.91 8.58 4.52
C ASP A 699 -7.79 9.35 5.23
N LEU A 700 -6.93 10.05 4.46
CA LEU A 700 -5.78 10.80 4.98
C LEU A 700 -6.16 11.87 6.00
N ASP A 701 -7.27 12.57 5.76
CA ASP A 701 -7.83 13.57 6.66
C ASP A 701 -8.18 12.96 8.04
N LEU A 702 -8.84 11.80 8.02
CA LEU A 702 -9.18 11.06 9.24
C LEU A 702 -7.94 10.52 9.95
N LEU A 703 -6.93 10.06 9.21
CA LEU A 703 -5.66 9.63 9.79
C LEU A 703 -4.93 10.77 10.51
N GLN A 704 -4.90 11.96 9.91
CA GLN A 704 -4.29 13.13 10.54
C GLN A 704 -5.05 13.57 11.79
N ALA A 705 -6.38 13.55 11.76
CA ALA A 705 -7.22 13.81 12.91
C ALA A 705 -7.00 12.77 14.02
N ALA A 706 -7.02 11.49 13.68
CA ALA A 706 -6.78 10.38 14.60
C ALA A 706 -5.40 10.48 15.28
N ARG A 707 -4.36 10.90 14.55
CA ARG A 707 -3.03 11.11 15.09
C ARG A 707 -2.98 12.26 16.11
N LYS A 708 -3.61 13.40 15.78
CA LYS A 708 -3.70 14.54 16.73
C LYS A 708 -4.36 14.13 18.03
N GLU A 709 -5.44 13.39 17.95
CA GLU A 709 -6.14 12.88 19.13
C GLU A 709 -5.28 11.85 19.91
N ALA A 710 -4.59 10.96 19.22
CA ALA A 710 -3.70 9.99 19.85
C ALA A 710 -2.55 10.68 20.62
N ASP A 711 -1.91 11.68 20.00
CA ASP A 711 -0.85 12.47 20.63
C ASP A 711 -1.40 13.27 21.84
N PHE A 712 -2.63 13.79 21.74
CA PHE A 712 -3.31 14.47 22.87
C PHE A 712 -3.48 13.53 24.08
N TYR A 713 -4.01 12.32 23.89
CA TYR A 713 -4.20 11.36 24.99
C TYR A 713 -2.87 10.83 25.57
N VAL A 714 -1.84 10.64 24.75
CA VAL A 714 -0.52 10.23 25.25
C VAL A 714 0.11 11.32 26.10
N ASN A 715 -0.06 12.60 25.74
CA ASN A 715 0.45 13.73 26.52
C ASN A 715 -0.31 13.92 27.84
N GLN A 716 -1.59 13.54 27.92
CA GLN A 716 -2.42 13.61 29.13
C GLN A 716 -2.31 12.37 30.05
N ARG A 717 -1.46 11.40 29.71
CA ARG A 717 -1.34 10.11 30.44
C ARG A 717 -1.19 10.26 31.94
N SER A 718 -0.49 11.28 32.43
CA SER A 718 -0.22 11.49 33.83
C SER A 718 -1.35 12.21 34.58
N THR A 719 -2.31 12.79 33.86
CA THR A 719 -3.34 13.67 34.46
C THR A 719 -4.76 13.12 34.28
N SER A 720 -4.99 12.15 33.38
CA SER A 720 -6.31 11.59 33.09
C SER A 720 -6.32 10.07 33.26
N GLY A 721 -7.24 9.55 34.08
CA GLY A 721 -7.47 8.10 34.24
C GLY A 721 -7.94 7.45 32.94
N GLU A 722 -8.76 8.14 32.13
CA GLU A 722 -9.26 7.68 30.86
C GLU A 722 -8.12 7.48 29.85
N ALA A 723 -7.18 8.42 29.78
CA ALA A 723 -5.99 8.28 28.92
C ALA A 723 -5.14 7.06 29.33
N ALA A 724 -5.02 6.81 30.62
CA ALA A 724 -4.30 5.64 31.12
C ALA A 724 -4.98 4.32 30.72
N ASP A 725 -6.31 4.26 30.73
CA ASP A 725 -7.06 3.05 30.35
C ASP A 725 -7.02 2.79 28.85
N LEU A 726 -7.09 3.82 28.01
CA LEU A 726 -6.87 3.69 26.57
C LEU A 726 -5.48 3.10 26.26
N ILE A 727 -4.44 3.60 26.94
CA ILE A 727 -3.07 3.11 26.75
C ILE A 727 -2.94 1.66 27.20
N LYS A 728 -3.54 1.28 28.37
CA LYS A 728 -3.56 -0.11 28.82
C LYS A 728 -4.25 -1.04 27.83
N ARG A 729 -5.35 -0.58 27.21
CA ARG A 729 -6.07 -1.34 26.19
C ARG A 729 -5.20 -1.62 24.96
N VAL A 730 -4.51 -0.61 24.44
CA VAL A 730 -3.55 -0.76 23.34
C VAL A 730 -2.45 -1.76 23.67
N GLN A 731 -1.90 -1.70 24.88
CA GLN A 731 -0.83 -2.60 25.33
C GLN A 731 -1.28 -4.07 25.48
N LYS A 732 -2.58 -4.32 25.67
CA LYS A 732 -3.16 -5.67 25.76
C LYS A 732 -3.51 -6.26 24.38
N ASP A 733 -3.85 -5.45 23.39
CA ASP A 733 -4.26 -5.94 22.05
C ASP A 733 -3.05 -6.48 21.27
N ALA A 734 -3.07 -7.80 21.02
CA ALA A 734 -2.00 -8.49 20.31
C ALA A 734 -1.82 -7.99 18.85
N ARG A 735 -2.89 -7.54 18.19
CA ARG A 735 -2.86 -7.01 16.82
C ARG A 735 -2.13 -5.67 16.75
N LEU A 736 -2.36 -4.82 17.77
CA LEU A 736 -1.70 -3.53 17.89
C LEU A 736 -0.25 -3.66 18.37
N LYS A 737 0.09 -4.74 19.11
CA LYS A 737 1.48 -5.07 19.47
C LYS A 737 2.32 -5.38 18.22
N LEU A 738 1.78 -6.09 17.23
CA LEU A 738 2.48 -6.37 15.97
C LEU A 738 2.78 -5.07 15.19
N ALA A 739 1.84 -4.13 15.13
CA ALA A 739 2.09 -2.80 14.56
C ALA A 739 3.18 -2.01 15.30
N ALA A 740 3.39 -2.31 16.58
CA ALA A 740 4.42 -1.70 17.40
C ALA A 740 5.80 -2.39 17.28
N VAL A 741 5.91 -3.57 16.67
CA VAL A 741 7.18 -4.31 16.48
C VAL A 741 7.81 -4.03 15.11
N GLY A 742 7.06 -3.51 14.13
CA GLY A 742 7.47 -3.19 12.76
C GLY A 742 8.37 -1.96 12.57
#